data_60233f81008a4370dcb7430b84eb9a88
#
_entry.id   60233f81008a4370dcb7430b84eb9a88
#
_cell.length_a   1.000
_cell.length_b   1.000
_cell.length_c   1.000
_cell.angle_alpha   90.00
_cell.angle_beta   90.00
_cell.angle_gamma   90.00
#
_symmetry.space_group_name_H-M   'P 1'
#
loop_
_entity.id
_entity.type
_entity.pdbx_description
1 polymer ?
#
loop_
_entity_poly.entity_id
_entity_poly.type
_entity_poly.pdbx_seq_one_letter_code
_entity_poly.pdbx_strand_id
1 'polypeptide(L)'
;AKIDFIPHQFRPVLKFIRADRPRLLIADGVGVGKTIEAGLILRELQARRNLDSVLIICPRPLVSERKWEEEMKRFGEEFTALDGDLFRHCINELDMEGEWPEKYKKAIIPYSLFDESNVFGNKKHKGLMEVDPPEFDLVIVDEAHHIRNTATYGYRAVSRFCDAAEAVVLLTATPVQLQYDDLFVLLNLLRPDLIIDRKTFQDMAEPNQFINMASTYVRGFKEGWKENAYEQIINACNTSWGKKVFQGNPTMEEIIRVLNQNEISVEERVQLISDIENMHTFSNLISRTRRRDIGEFTIRKPYTVTVEFTPEQRELHDKVLEVVHEIFSTIHCTDNTKFMMTTIRRQTASCLFGLAPMLRSILYRHLYEITDNDDESIDLSALNHDKSLFSIQEQIEEILEIADALPDEDPKFDALMEIVKKKQTETKNKLMIFSSFRHTLHYLYNKLTEQGLRVGLIHGDVIDEERRELRKRFNPNQTPCEDKTALDILLFSEVGCEGLDYQFCDCMVNYDLPWNPMKVEQRIGRIDRNGQTSESVAIYNMVTPGTVDADIYERCLMRIGVFQSSIGDCEDILGEITGEIRKLVDNFQLSDEDRREKMQQMIDNKVRFLKEQEELEEKQRDLFGIHVPQSAFDSELKNATNYWLSSENIQNLVQCYLKQRLEADKEYILGTKELKKLRLSQDARMSLLDDFKRAKLPRNEINRSWRRWLESGE
;
A
#
# COMPACT_ATOMS: atom_id res chain seq x y z
N ALA A 1 -6.17 9.66 21.83
CA ALA A 1 -5.85 8.43 21.10
C ALA A 1 -4.99 7.53 22.00
N LYS A 2 -5.21 6.23 21.95
CA LYS A 2 -4.37 5.22 22.64
C LYS A 2 -3.33 4.70 21.62
N ILE A 3 -2.40 5.57 21.23
CA ILE A 3 -1.33 5.26 20.29
C ILE A 3 0.01 5.72 20.86
N ASP A 4 1.06 5.00 20.52
CA ASP A 4 2.42 5.39 20.85
C ASP A 4 2.87 6.54 19.95
N PHE A 5 3.69 7.44 20.49
CA PHE A 5 4.26 8.53 19.73
C PHE A 5 5.42 8.03 18.89
N ILE A 6 5.21 7.94 17.57
CA ILE A 6 6.23 7.52 16.62
C ILE A 6 6.49 8.69 15.65
N PRO A 7 7.65 9.35 15.70
CA PRO A 7 7.88 10.61 15.00
C PRO A 7 7.61 10.61 13.50
N HIS A 8 7.97 9.55 12.77
CA HIS A 8 7.78 9.50 11.33
C HIS A 8 6.30 9.51 10.92
N GLN A 9 5.38 8.97 11.75
CA GLN A 9 3.95 8.94 11.46
C GLN A 9 3.29 10.33 11.48
N PHE A 10 3.98 11.34 12.01
CA PHE A 10 3.48 12.72 11.99
C PHE A 10 3.91 13.50 10.74
N ARG A 11 4.85 13.01 9.94
CA ARG A 11 5.28 13.69 8.69
C ARG A 11 4.12 13.88 7.70
N PRO A 12 3.33 12.83 7.36
CA PRO A 12 2.17 12.99 6.48
C PRO A 12 1.17 14.00 7.03
N VAL A 13 0.95 14.00 8.35
CA VAL A 13 0.04 14.95 9.01
C VAL A 13 0.50 16.38 8.80
N LEU A 14 1.78 16.67 9.03
CA LEU A 14 2.34 18.02 8.85
C LEU A 14 2.25 18.50 7.39
N LYS A 15 2.51 17.61 6.43
CA LYS A 15 2.34 17.93 4.99
C LYS A 15 0.88 18.24 4.67
N PHE A 16 -0.02 17.39 5.13
CA PHE A 16 -1.44 17.48 4.86
C PHE A 16 -2.07 18.78 5.37
N ILE A 17 -1.71 19.19 6.59
CA ILE A 17 -2.27 20.42 7.18
C ILE A 17 -1.68 21.72 6.64
N ARG A 18 -0.50 21.64 6.00
CA ARG A 18 0.15 22.80 5.36
C ARG A 18 -0.33 23.03 3.93
N ALA A 19 -0.99 22.04 3.33
CA ALA A 19 -1.49 22.14 1.97
C ALA A 19 -2.68 23.11 1.89
N ASP A 20 -2.74 23.90 0.84
CA ASP A 20 -3.86 24.79 0.50
C ASP A 20 -5.16 24.00 0.27
N ARG A 21 -5.04 22.85 -0.39
CA ARG A 21 -6.04 21.79 -0.49
C ARG A 21 -5.50 20.54 0.19
N PRO A 22 -6.16 20.06 1.26
CA PRO A 22 -5.65 18.92 2.04
C PRO A 22 -5.89 17.59 1.30
N ARG A 23 -5.01 17.30 0.34
CA ARG A 23 -5.04 16.09 -0.49
C ARG A 23 -3.65 15.50 -0.60
N LEU A 24 -3.47 14.25 -0.18
CA LEU A 24 -2.16 13.61 -0.04
C LEU A 24 -2.20 12.13 -0.43
N LEU A 25 -1.17 11.70 -1.17
CA LEU A 25 -0.83 10.29 -1.34
C LEU A 25 0.21 9.90 -0.28
N ILE A 26 -0.14 8.96 0.59
CA ILE A 26 0.78 8.33 1.54
C ILE A 26 1.25 7.02 0.93
N ALA A 27 2.51 7.03 0.50
CA ALA A 27 3.15 5.94 -0.24
C ALA A 27 4.21 5.25 0.63
N ASP A 28 3.85 4.94 1.86
CA ASP A 28 4.75 4.41 2.88
C ASP A 28 4.90 2.89 2.75
N GLY A 29 6.08 2.38 3.06
CA GLY A 29 6.41 0.96 3.01
C GLY A 29 5.43 0.07 3.80
N VAL A 30 5.45 -1.23 3.50
CA VAL A 30 4.63 -2.21 4.23
C VAL A 30 5.02 -2.23 5.72
N GLY A 31 4.05 -2.13 6.62
CA GLY A 31 4.27 -2.23 8.07
C GLY A 31 4.67 -0.93 8.77
N VAL A 32 4.79 0.19 8.08
CA VAL A 32 5.15 1.51 8.65
C VAL A 32 4.04 2.11 9.50
N GLY A 33 2.78 1.82 9.20
CA GLY A 33 1.64 2.26 10.00
C GLY A 33 0.69 3.24 9.30
N LYS A 34 0.51 3.14 7.99
CA LYS A 34 -0.36 4.01 7.18
C LYS A 34 -1.75 4.25 7.77
N THR A 35 -2.38 3.22 8.32
CA THR A 35 -3.70 3.33 8.99
C THR A 35 -3.66 4.26 10.20
N ILE A 36 -2.53 4.23 10.95
CA ILE A 36 -2.31 5.14 12.09
C ILE A 36 -2.12 6.57 11.59
N GLU A 37 -1.37 6.76 10.51
CA GLU A 37 -1.15 8.07 9.89
C GLU A 37 -2.47 8.70 9.42
N ALA A 38 -3.34 7.91 8.78
CA ALA A 38 -4.68 8.36 8.40
C ALA A 38 -5.53 8.73 9.62
N GLY A 39 -5.47 7.94 10.71
CA GLY A 39 -6.13 8.24 11.97
C GLY A 39 -5.59 9.52 12.64
N LEU A 40 -4.29 9.78 12.55
CA LEU A 40 -3.67 11.03 13.02
C LEU A 40 -4.15 12.23 12.21
N ILE A 41 -4.21 12.12 10.87
CA ILE A 41 -4.76 13.16 9.99
C ILE A 41 -6.21 13.47 10.37
N LEU A 42 -7.03 12.44 10.57
CA LEU A 42 -8.42 12.59 10.98
C LEU A 42 -8.52 13.37 12.30
N ARG A 43 -7.74 13.01 13.31
CA ARG A 43 -7.73 13.72 14.61
C ARG A 43 -7.27 15.16 14.50
N GLU A 44 -6.26 15.42 13.69
CA GLU A 44 -5.75 16.78 13.49
C GLU A 44 -6.77 17.66 12.75
N LEU A 45 -7.47 17.11 11.75
CA LEU A 45 -8.56 17.82 11.09
C LEU A 45 -9.70 18.12 12.06
N GLN A 46 -10.10 17.18 12.91
CA GLN A 46 -11.12 17.40 13.93
C GLN A 46 -10.73 18.48 14.96
N ALA A 47 -9.43 18.57 15.27
CA ALA A 47 -8.93 19.59 16.18
C ALA A 47 -8.97 21.01 15.57
N ARG A 48 -8.91 21.12 14.25
CA ARG A 48 -8.85 22.40 13.53
C ARG A 48 -10.18 22.88 13.00
N ARG A 49 -11.07 21.96 12.66
CA ARG A 49 -12.37 22.26 12.06
C ARG A 49 -13.42 21.23 12.47
N ASN A 50 -14.66 21.57 12.22
CA ASN A 50 -15.74 20.61 12.37
C ASN A 50 -15.59 19.55 11.27
N LEU A 51 -15.49 18.27 11.65
CA LEU A 51 -15.40 17.14 10.75
C LEU A 51 -16.51 16.16 11.11
N ASP A 52 -17.58 16.19 10.36
CA ASP A 52 -18.81 15.43 10.64
C ASP A 52 -18.90 14.16 9.79
N SER A 53 -18.37 14.20 8.56
CA SER A 53 -18.51 13.12 7.59
C SER A 53 -17.14 12.60 7.12
N VAL A 54 -16.95 11.29 7.23
CA VAL A 54 -15.69 10.60 6.84
C VAL A 54 -16.03 9.31 6.11
N LEU A 55 -15.50 9.16 4.91
CA LEU A 55 -15.62 7.94 4.13
C LEU A 55 -14.28 7.22 4.06
N ILE A 56 -14.27 5.93 4.35
CA ILE A 56 -13.12 5.04 4.15
C ILE A 56 -13.49 4.04 3.06
N ILE A 57 -12.66 3.96 2.01
CA ILE A 57 -12.80 2.99 0.93
C ILE A 57 -11.59 2.04 1.00
N CYS A 58 -11.83 0.74 1.04
CA CYS A 58 -10.75 -0.23 1.26
C CYS A 58 -11.08 -1.60 0.64
N PRO A 59 -10.10 -2.53 0.54
CA PRO A 59 -10.33 -3.91 0.15
C PRO A 59 -11.30 -4.63 1.10
N ARG A 60 -12.13 -5.53 0.53
CA ARG A 60 -13.13 -6.30 1.28
C ARG A 60 -12.57 -7.03 2.52
N PRO A 61 -11.39 -7.68 2.49
CA PRO A 61 -10.81 -8.33 3.67
C PRO A 61 -10.65 -7.40 4.88
N LEU A 62 -10.34 -6.11 4.66
CA LEU A 62 -10.20 -5.14 5.75
C LEU A 62 -11.53 -4.77 6.40
N VAL A 63 -12.63 -4.85 5.64
CA VAL A 63 -14.00 -4.63 6.15
C VAL A 63 -14.45 -5.86 6.93
N SER A 64 -14.29 -7.06 6.36
CA SER A 64 -14.72 -8.29 7.01
C SER A 64 -14.00 -8.58 8.32
N GLU A 65 -12.72 -8.25 8.39
CA GLU A 65 -11.91 -8.35 9.61
C GLU A 65 -12.13 -7.18 10.59
N ARG A 66 -12.96 -6.22 10.24
CA ARG A 66 -13.22 -4.99 11.01
C ARG A 66 -11.95 -4.20 11.34
N LYS A 67 -10.91 -4.29 10.52
CA LYS A 67 -9.62 -3.68 10.81
C LYS A 67 -9.73 -2.18 10.94
N TRP A 68 -10.38 -1.51 9.99
CA TRP A 68 -10.59 -0.07 10.05
C TRP A 68 -11.48 0.35 11.22
N GLU A 69 -12.53 -0.41 11.54
CA GLU A 69 -13.37 -0.13 12.70
C GLU A 69 -12.56 -0.21 14.02
N GLU A 70 -11.74 -1.25 14.19
CA GLU A 70 -10.91 -1.46 15.38
C GLU A 70 -9.81 -0.40 15.51
N GLU A 71 -9.12 -0.08 14.41
CA GLU A 71 -8.09 0.96 14.42
C GLU A 71 -8.68 2.34 14.71
N MET A 72 -9.83 2.69 14.12
CA MET A 72 -10.49 3.97 14.38
C MET A 72 -11.02 4.08 15.81
N LYS A 73 -11.43 2.98 16.45
CA LYS A 73 -11.75 2.97 17.89
C LYS A 73 -10.59 3.39 18.78
N ARG A 74 -9.33 3.14 18.38
CA ARG A 74 -8.13 3.63 19.10
C ARG A 74 -8.06 5.16 19.09
N PHE A 75 -8.63 5.78 18.08
CA PHE A 75 -8.79 7.23 17.96
C PHE A 75 -10.11 7.74 18.55
N GLY A 76 -10.94 6.86 19.11
CA GLY A 76 -12.24 7.22 19.70
C GLY A 76 -13.33 7.49 18.66
N GLU A 77 -13.20 6.90 17.48
CA GLU A 77 -14.16 7.05 16.38
C GLU A 77 -14.89 5.74 16.10
N GLU A 78 -16.17 5.85 15.77
CA GLU A 78 -16.99 4.71 15.37
C GLU A 78 -17.41 4.86 13.90
N PHE A 79 -17.17 3.83 13.12
CA PHE A 79 -17.51 3.74 11.71
C PHE A 79 -18.48 2.60 11.46
N THR A 80 -19.33 2.75 10.45
CA THR A 80 -20.27 1.72 10.00
C THR A 80 -19.82 1.17 8.65
N ALA A 81 -19.55 -0.12 8.59
CA ALA A 81 -19.29 -0.80 7.32
C ALA A 81 -20.62 -0.97 6.56
N LEU A 82 -20.62 -0.56 5.29
CA LEU A 82 -21.79 -0.68 4.43
C LEU A 82 -21.74 -2.01 3.66
N ASP A 83 -22.86 -2.68 3.63
CA ASP A 83 -23.12 -3.77 2.69
C ASP A 83 -23.88 -3.27 1.45
N GLY A 84 -24.20 -4.15 0.51
CA GLY A 84 -24.86 -3.77 -0.74
C GLY A 84 -26.25 -3.16 -0.54
N ASP A 85 -26.99 -3.57 0.48
CA ASP A 85 -28.33 -3.04 0.75
C ASP A 85 -28.27 -1.66 1.39
N LEU A 86 -27.35 -1.49 2.36
CA LEU A 86 -27.10 -0.19 3.00
C LEU A 86 -26.52 0.82 2.01
N PHE A 87 -25.62 0.39 1.13
CA PHE A 87 -25.04 1.27 0.11
C PHE A 87 -26.11 1.77 -0.86
N ARG A 88 -27.00 0.87 -1.36
CA ARG A 88 -28.16 1.26 -2.19
C ARG A 88 -29.13 2.18 -1.44
N HIS A 89 -29.36 1.91 -0.16
CA HIS A 89 -30.17 2.80 0.66
C HIS A 89 -29.57 4.20 0.72
N CYS A 90 -28.25 4.33 0.95
CA CYS A 90 -27.59 5.64 0.96
C CYS A 90 -27.70 6.37 -0.38
N ILE A 91 -27.56 5.67 -1.52
CA ILE A 91 -27.73 6.26 -2.86
C ILE A 91 -29.19 6.75 -3.05
N ASN A 92 -30.19 5.98 -2.60
CA ASN A 92 -31.60 6.37 -2.71
C ASN A 92 -31.93 7.58 -1.83
N GLU A 93 -31.42 7.65 -0.60
CA GLU A 93 -31.61 8.81 0.28
C GLU A 93 -30.94 10.07 -0.31
N LEU A 94 -29.72 9.92 -0.85
CA LEU A 94 -29.03 10.99 -1.55
C LEU A 94 -29.82 11.51 -2.75
N ASP A 95 -30.49 10.62 -3.51
CA ASP A 95 -31.33 11.01 -4.64
C ASP A 95 -32.60 11.74 -4.18
N MET A 96 -33.20 11.37 -3.04
CA MET A 96 -34.43 11.93 -2.55
C MET A 96 -34.23 13.22 -1.75
N GLU A 97 -33.21 13.25 -0.89
CA GLU A 97 -32.99 14.33 0.08
C GLU A 97 -31.83 15.26 -0.31
N GLY A 98 -30.99 14.87 -1.27
CA GLY A 98 -29.82 15.62 -1.73
C GLY A 98 -28.63 15.56 -0.76
N GLU A 99 -28.73 14.77 0.31
CA GLU A 99 -27.67 14.62 1.32
C GLU A 99 -27.44 13.15 1.66
N TRP A 100 -26.18 12.82 1.98
CA TRP A 100 -25.84 11.49 2.47
C TRP A 100 -26.43 11.26 3.87
N PRO A 101 -27.02 10.07 4.16
CA PRO A 101 -27.74 9.85 5.41
C PRO A 101 -26.89 10.11 6.65
N GLU A 102 -27.43 10.86 7.61
CA GLU A 102 -26.76 11.26 8.87
C GLU A 102 -26.15 10.06 9.61
N LYS A 103 -26.87 8.93 9.65
CA LYS A 103 -26.46 7.70 10.32
C LYS A 103 -25.18 7.11 9.73
N TYR A 104 -24.92 7.33 8.45
CA TYR A 104 -23.82 6.76 7.68
C TYR A 104 -22.78 7.79 7.26
N LYS A 105 -22.73 8.94 7.93
CA LYS A 105 -21.71 9.98 7.69
C LYS A 105 -20.29 9.49 7.99
N LYS A 106 -20.12 8.50 8.86
CA LYS A 106 -18.85 7.80 9.08
C LYS A 106 -18.97 6.38 8.58
N ALA A 107 -18.61 6.16 7.32
CA ALA A 107 -18.83 4.90 6.60
C ALA A 107 -17.54 4.27 6.13
N ILE A 108 -17.56 2.95 6.00
CA ILE A 108 -16.53 2.15 5.35
C ILE A 108 -17.18 1.40 4.19
N ILE A 109 -16.63 1.56 2.99
CA ILE A 109 -17.15 0.93 1.76
C ILE A 109 -16.05 0.04 1.16
N PRO A 110 -16.30 -1.27 0.96
CA PRO A 110 -15.36 -2.11 0.23
C PRO A 110 -15.44 -1.89 -1.27
N TYR A 111 -14.30 -1.98 -1.98
CA TYR A 111 -14.26 -1.87 -3.45
C TYR A 111 -15.22 -2.81 -4.16
N SER A 112 -15.50 -3.99 -3.58
CA SER A 112 -16.41 -4.99 -4.16
C SER A 112 -17.85 -4.53 -4.30
N LEU A 113 -18.24 -3.41 -3.69
CA LEU A 113 -19.56 -2.81 -3.89
C LEU A 113 -19.65 -1.92 -5.14
N PHE A 114 -18.53 -1.62 -5.78
CA PHE A 114 -18.50 -0.80 -6.99
C PHE A 114 -18.65 -1.66 -8.25
N ASP A 115 -19.76 -2.38 -8.32
CA ASP A 115 -20.20 -3.10 -9.51
C ASP A 115 -21.00 -2.20 -10.46
N GLU A 116 -21.31 -2.71 -11.67
CA GLU A 116 -22.06 -1.97 -12.68
C GLU A 116 -23.41 -1.47 -12.16
N SER A 117 -24.11 -2.31 -11.40
CA SER A 117 -25.45 -2.03 -10.88
C SER A 117 -25.45 -0.91 -9.86
N ASN A 118 -24.48 -0.88 -8.96
CA ASN A 118 -24.37 0.14 -7.92
C ASN A 118 -23.76 1.44 -8.45
N VAL A 119 -22.90 1.35 -9.48
CA VAL A 119 -22.25 2.55 -10.07
C VAL A 119 -23.15 3.23 -11.08
N PHE A 120 -23.73 2.49 -12.04
CA PHE A 120 -24.57 3.07 -13.12
C PHE A 120 -26.07 2.86 -12.93
N GLY A 121 -26.46 2.12 -11.91
CA GLY A 121 -27.86 1.82 -11.69
C GLY A 121 -28.41 0.72 -12.60
N ASN A 122 -29.69 0.45 -12.42
CA ASN A 122 -30.45 -0.49 -13.22
C ASN A 122 -31.92 -0.09 -13.27
N LYS A 123 -32.79 -0.93 -13.86
CA LYS A 123 -34.24 -0.64 -13.97
C LYS A 123 -34.96 -0.46 -12.61
N LYS A 124 -34.35 -0.86 -11.50
CA LYS A 124 -34.97 -0.89 -10.17
C LYS A 124 -34.46 0.22 -9.24
N HIS A 125 -33.22 0.65 -9.40
CA HIS A 125 -32.60 1.70 -8.57
C HIS A 125 -31.57 2.50 -9.37
N LYS A 126 -31.38 3.75 -8.98
CA LYS A 126 -30.33 4.61 -9.52
C LYS A 126 -28.94 4.18 -9.04
N GLY A 127 -27.93 4.43 -9.83
CA GLY A 127 -26.54 4.23 -9.48
C GLY A 127 -25.87 5.51 -8.97
N LEU A 128 -24.70 5.37 -8.39
CA LEU A 128 -23.90 6.47 -7.84
C LEU A 128 -23.61 7.58 -8.89
N MET A 129 -23.48 7.22 -10.15
CA MET A 129 -23.22 8.19 -11.24
C MET A 129 -24.45 8.96 -11.69
N GLU A 130 -25.65 8.52 -11.30
CA GLU A 130 -26.94 9.13 -11.68
C GLU A 130 -27.48 10.12 -10.64
N VAL A 131 -26.83 10.20 -9.46
CA VAL A 131 -27.18 11.10 -8.36
C VAL A 131 -26.14 12.20 -8.21
N ASP A 132 -26.44 13.25 -7.44
CA ASP A 132 -25.45 14.28 -7.13
C ASP A 132 -24.26 13.68 -6.37
N PRO A 133 -23.02 14.23 -6.55
CA PRO A 133 -21.86 13.70 -5.85
C PRO A 133 -22.04 13.81 -4.34
N PRO A 134 -21.89 12.71 -3.58
CA PRO A 134 -21.98 12.77 -2.12
C PRO A 134 -20.81 13.55 -1.53
N GLU A 135 -21.10 14.54 -0.70
CA GLU A 135 -20.11 15.40 -0.06
C GLU A 135 -19.62 14.78 1.25
N PHE A 136 -18.29 14.65 1.36
CA PHE A 136 -17.62 14.21 2.59
C PHE A 136 -16.53 15.22 2.98
N ASP A 137 -16.37 15.45 4.29
CA ASP A 137 -15.28 16.29 4.80
C ASP A 137 -13.92 15.63 4.59
N LEU A 138 -13.85 14.28 4.67
CA LEU A 138 -12.65 13.50 4.45
C LEU A 138 -12.97 12.18 3.76
N VAL A 139 -12.26 11.89 2.68
CA VAL A 139 -12.25 10.58 2.01
C VAL A 139 -10.87 9.95 2.16
N ILE A 140 -10.83 8.74 2.71
CA ILE A 140 -9.62 7.92 2.85
C ILE A 140 -9.78 6.71 1.92
N VAL A 141 -8.82 6.51 1.02
CA VAL A 141 -8.82 5.40 0.06
C VAL A 141 -7.60 4.53 0.38
N ASP A 142 -7.85 3.35 0.94
CA ASP A 142 -6.78 2.41 1.30
C ASP A 142 -6.49 1.46 0.13
N GLU A 143 -5.22 1.05 0.02
CA GLU A 143 -4.67 0.27 -1.09
C GLU A 143 -5.04 0.88 -2.46
N ALA A 144 -4.77 2.18 -2.60
CA ALA A 144 -5.18 2.98 -3.77
C ALA A 144 -4.65 2.46 -5.13
N HIS A 145 -3.73 1.50 -5.14
CA HIS A 145 -3.30 0.82 -6.36
C HIS A 145 -4.45 0.05 -7.07
N HIS A 146 -5.54 -0.28 -6.36
CA HIS A 146 -6.75 -0.88 -6.97
C HIS A 146 -7.47 0.04 -7.95
N ILE A 147 -7.27 1.34 -7.88
CA ILE A 147 -7.94 2.33 -8.73
C ILE A 147 -7.05 2.93 -9.82
N ARG A 148 -5.95 2.27 -10.19
CA ARG A 148 -5.02 2.72 -11.23
C ARG A 148 -5.59 2.66 -12.66
N ASN A 149 -6.61 1.83 -12.90
CA ASN A 149 -7.25 1.71 -14.21
C ASN A 149 -8.54 2.54 -14.28
N THR A 150 -8.51 3.61 -15.07
CA THR A 150 -9.63 4.55 -15.23
C THR A 150 -10.87 3.95 -15.89
N ALA A 151 -10.75 2.80 -16.53
CA ALA A 151 -11.88 2.10 -17.16
C ALA A 151 -12.75 1.34 -16.16
N THR A 152 -12.24 1.06 -14.95
CA THR A 152 -12.94 0.25 -13.94
C THR A 152 -14.09 1.01 -13.26
N TYR A 153 -15.08 0.27 -12.81
CA TYR A 153 -16.17 0.82 -12.00
C TYR A 153 -15.66 1.39 -10.65
N GLY A 154 -14.67 0.72 -10.06
CA GLY A 154 -14.01 1.17 -8.83
C GLY A 154 -13.39 2.55 -8.97
N TYR A 155 -12.63 2.80 -10.04
CA TYR A 155 -12.07 4.13 -10.30
C TYR A 155 -13.15 5.20 -10.42
N ARG A 156 -14.20 4.93 -11.20
CA ARG A 156 -15.30 5.90 -11.43
C ARG A 156 -16.04 6.24 -10.15
N ALA A 157 -16.32 5.24 -9.31
CA ALA A 157 -16.95 5.46 -8.01
C ALA A 157 -16.06 6.27 -7.07
N VAL A 158 -14.78 5.89 -6.93
CA VAL A 158 -13.83 6.61 -6.07
C VAL A 158 -13.61 8.04 -6.56
N SER A 159 -13.47 8.26 -7.88
CA SER A 159 -13.38 9.61 -8.45
C SER A 159 -14.58 10.46 -8.05
N ARG A 160 -15.80 9.91 -8.12
CA ARG A 160 -17.03 10.62 -7.76
C ARG A 160 -17.02 11.10 -6.30
N PHE A 161 -16.55 10.25 -5.37
CA PHE A 161 -16.39 10.63 -3.97
C PHE A 161 -15.26 11.63 -3.74
N CYS A 162 -14.12 11.45 -4.39
CA CYS A 162 -12.96 12.34 -4.23
C CYS A 162 -13.20 13.74 -4.81
N ASP A 163 -13.97 13.85 -5.90
CA ASP A 163 -14.25 15.13 -6.56
C ASP A 163 -15.02 16.08 -5.66
N ALA A 164 -16.00 15.56 -4.90
CA ALA A 164 -16.84 16.32 -3.98
C ALA A 164 -16.24 16.45 -2.57
N ALA A 165 -15.18 15.70 -2.24
CA ALA A 165 -14.57 15.72 -0.92
C ALA A 165 -13.76 16.99 -0.67
N GLU A 166 -13.84 17.56 0.53
CA GLU A 166 -12.96 18.65 0.97
C GLU A 166 -11.51 18.19 1.10
N ALA A 167 -11.31 17.02 1.73
CA ALA A 167 -10.01 16.43 2.01
C ALA A 167 -9.93 14.99 1.48
N VAL A 168 -8.78 14.59 0.92
CA VAL A 168 -8.57 13.25 0.37
C VAL A 168 -7.22 12.70 0.81
N VAL A 169 -7.21 11.47 1.30
CA VAL A 169 -5.99 10.71 1.62
C VAL A 169 -6.02 9.41 0.84
N LEU A 170 -5.05 9.21 -0.04
CA LEU A 170 -4.81 7.94 -0.69
C LEU A 170 -3.68 7.21 0.03
N LEU A 171 -3.87 5.95 0.39
CA LEU A 171 -2.88 5.10 1.04
C LEU A 171 -2.48 3.99 0.07
N THR A 172 -1.19 3.77 -0.10
CA THR A 172 -0.68 2.62 -0.86
C THR A 172 0.59 2.09 -0.23
N ALA A 173 0.74 0.77 -0.20
CA ALA A 173 1.97 0.12 0.25
C ALA A 173 2.95 -0.10 -0.91
N THR A 174 2.50 0.07 -2.15
CA THR A 174 3.24 -0.31 -3.35
C THR A 174 3.26 0.83 -4.38
N PRO A 175 3.88 1.98 -4.04
CA PRO A 175 3.94 3.11 -4.97
C PRO A 175 4.68 2.78 -6.27
N VAL A 176 5.42 1.70 -6.30
CA VAL A 176 6.34 1.30 -7.37
C VAL A 176 5.78 0.24 -8.30
N GLN A 177 4.72 -0.46 -7.91
CA GLN A 177 3.90 -1.18 -8.90
C GLN A 177 3.18 -0.20 -9.84
N LEU A 178 3.15 1.07 -9.46
CA LEU A 178 2.61 2.15 -10.25
C LEU A 178 3.62 2.47 -11.37
N GLN A 179 3.35 2.01 -12.57
CA GLN A 179 4.00 2.55 -13.77
C GLN A 179 3.78 4.07 -13.77
N TYR A 180 4.58 4.78 -14.54
CA TYR A 180 4.47 6.24 -14.68
C TYR A 180 3.02 6.69 -14.92
N ASP A 181 2.26 5.91 -15.69
CA ASP A 181 0.85 6.13 -15.97
C ASP A 181 -0.07 5.91 -14.77
N ASP A 182 0.24 4.97 -13.89
CA ASP A 182 -0.54 4.70 -12.69
C ASP A 182 -0.40 5.83 -11.67
N LEU A 183 0.84 6.33 -11.48
CA LEU A 183 1.07 7.49 -10.62
C LEU A 183 0.35 8.73 -11.14
N PHE A 184 0.35 8.94 -12.47
CA PHE A 184 -0.45 9.99 -13.10
C PHE A 184 -1.92 9.87 -12.71
N VAL A 185 -2.52 8.68 -12.79
CA VAL A 185 -3.93 8.46 -12.45
C VAL A 185 -4.23 8.84 -11.00
N LEU A 186 -3.40 8.42 -10.05
CA LEU A 186 -3.60 8.73 -8.63
C LEU A 186 -3.39 10.22 -8.31
N LEU A 187 -2.37 10.84 -8.89
CA LEU A 187 -2.12 12.27 -8.64
C LEU A 187 -3.13 13.17 -9.37
N ASN A 188 -3.62 12.77 -10.55
CA ASN A 188 -4.71 13.46 -11.23
C ASN A 188 -6.01 13.36 -10.39
N LEU A 189 -6.30 12.21 -9.79
CA LEU A 189 -7.43 12.04 -8.89
C LEU A 189 -7.33 12.95 -7.65
N LEU A 190 -6.13 13.12 -7.09
CA LEU A 190 -5.91 14.03 -5.96
C LEU A 190 -6.04 15.51 -6.36
N ARG A 191 -5.39 15.91 -7.43
CA ARG A 191 -5.28 17.32 -7.84
C ARG A 191 -5.50 17.47 -9.35
N PRO A 192 -6.74 17.27 -9.83
CA PRO A 192 -7.07 17.45 -11.25
C PRO A 192 -6.85 18.90 -11.72
N ASP A 193 -6.83 19.85 -10.79
CA ASP A 193 -6.52 21.25 -11.03
C ASP A 193 -5.03 21.51 -11.33
N LEU A 194 -4.13 20.71 -10.80
CA LEU A 194 -2.68 20.82 -11.02
C LEU A 194 -2.19 19.86 -12.11
N ILE A 195 -2.69 18.64 -12.10
CA ILE A 195 -2.26 17.55 -12.99
C ILE A 195 -3.39 17.31 -14.01
N ILE A 196 -3.50 18.20 -14.98
CA ILE A 196 -4.63 18.26 -15.90
C ILE A 196 -4.59 17.11 -16.90
N ASP A 197 -3.40 16.81 -17.45
CA ASP A 197 -3.20 15.80 -18.46
C ASP A 197 -1.81 15.14 -18.35
N ARG A 198 -1.61 14.06 -19.10
CA ARG A 198 -0.34 13.30 -19.11
C ARG A 198 0.86 14.14 -19.50
N LYS A 199 0.70 15.11 -20.40
CA LYS A 199 1.78 15.98 -20.83
C LYS A 199 2.21 16.92 -19.71
N THR A 200 1.26 17.55 -19.05
CA THR A 200 1.53 18.39 -17.87
C THR A 200 2.23 17.60 -16.78
N PHE A 201 1.77 16.37 -16.51
CA PHE A 201 2.41 15.47 -15.56
C PHE A 201 3.86 15.14 -15.95
N GLN A 202 4.11 14.82 -17.23
CA GLN A 202 5.45 14.55 -17.74
C GLN A 202 6.36 15.78 -17.60
N ASP A 203 5.87 16.95 -17.99
CA ASP A 203 6.61 18.22 -17.85
C ASP A 203 6.95 18.51 -16.38
N MET A 204 6.02 18.21 -15.43
CA MET A 204 6.25 18.35 -13.99
C MET A 204 7.25 17.32 -13.45
N ALA A 205 7.25 16.12 -13.97
CA ALA A 205 8.12 15.04 -13.49
C ALA A 205 9.55 15.15 -14.03
N GLU A 206 9.73 15.77 -15.20
CA GLU A 206 11.05 15.89 -15.86
C GLU A 206 12.16 16.44 -14.97
N PRO A 207 11.98 17.51 -14.16
CA PRO A 207 13.04 18.02 -13.31
C PRO A 207 13.42 17.07 -12.16
N ASN A 208 12.51 16.18 -11.73
CA ASN A 208 12.74 15.36 -10.54
C ASN A 208 13.93 14.41 -10.65
N GLN A 209 14.22 13.89 -11.84
CA GLN A 209 15.42 13.07 -12.06
C GLN A 209 16.70 13.83 -11.72
N PHE A 210 16.79 15.10 -12.10
CA PHE A 210 17.95 15.95 -11.82
C PHE A 210 18.02 16.34 -10.35
N ILE A 211 16.87 16.63 -9.71
CA ILE A 211 16.76 16.93 -8.29
C ILE A 211 17.22 15.72 -7.46
N ASN A 212 16.78 14.51 -7.81
CA ASN A 212 17.18 13.28 -7.14
C ASN A 212 18.70 13.00 -7.31
N MET A 213 19.24 13.22 -8.51
CA MET A 213 20.68 13.13 -8.76
C MET A 213 21.46 14.15 -7.94
N ALA A 214 21.02 15.40 -7.89
CA ALA A 214 21.64 16.44 -7.08
C ALA A 214 21.66 16.06 -5.59
N SER A 215 20.53 15.62 -5.04
CA SER A 215 20.45 15.13 -3.66
C SER A 215 21.41 13.97 -3.41
N THR A 216 21.52 13.04 -4.35
CA THR A 216 22.44 11.90 -4.29
C THR A 216 23.91 12.36 -4.26
N TYR A 217 24.32 13.31 -5.09
CA TYR A 217 25.67 13.85 -5.08
C TYR A 217 25.99 14.58 -3.78
N VAL A 218 25.07 15.43 -3.28
CA VAL A 218 25.24 16.13 -2.00
C VAL A 218 25.36 15.13 -0.84
N ARG A 219 24.63 14.03 -0.87
CA ARG A 219 24.70 12.98 0.14
C ARG A 219 26.00 12.18 0.04
N GLY A 220 26.43 11.80 -1.17
CA GLY A 220 27.55 10.89 -1.41
C GLY A 220 28.94 11.46 -1.04
N PHE A 221 29.11 12.77 -1.00
CA PHE A 221 30.35 13.47 -0.61
C PHE A 221 31.64 12.96 -1.31
N LYS A 222 31.51 12.46 -2.54
CA LYS A 222 32.66 12.06 -3.36
C LYS A 222 33.35 13.31 -3.92
N GLU A 223 34.60 13.18 -4.33
CA GLU A 223 35.32 14.25 -5.00
C GLU A 223 34.51 14.83 -6.18
N GLY A 224 34.37 16.16 -6.24
CA GLY A 224 33.55 16.81 -7.28
C GLY A 224 32.06 16.82 -7.02
N TRP A 225 31.56 16.44 -5.84
CA TRP A 225 30.14 16.35 -5.54
C TRP A 225 29.39 17.69 -5.70
N LYS A 226 30.02 18.80 -5.40
CA LYS A 226 29.40 20.13 -5.51
C LYS A 226 29.15 20.52 -6.97
N GLU A 227 30.16 20.35 -7.80
CA GLU A 227 30.10 20.63 -9.23
C GLU A 227 29.03 19.75 -9.91
N ASN A 228 29.01 18.45 -9.57
CA ASN A 228 28.02 17.53 -10.08
C ASN A 228 26.61 17.88 -9.60
N ALA A 229 26.42 18.18 -8.32
CA ALA A 229 25.12 18.60 -7.79
C ALA A 229 24.66 19.91 -8.42
N TYR A 230 25.56 20.89 -8.57
CA TYR A 230 25.28 22.17 -9.21
C TYR A 230 24.80 21.97 -10.67
N GLU A 231 25.52 21.13 -11.45
CA GLU A 231 25.16 20.81 -12.83
C GLU A 231 23.73 20.23 -12.89
N GLN A 232 23.39 19.30 -12.00
CA GLN A 232 22.04 18.71 -11.97
C GLN A 232 20.98 19.74 -11.58
N ILE A 233 21.24 20.63 -10.63
CA ILE A 233 20.30 21.70 -10.28
C ILE A 233 20.09 22.65 -11.47
N ILE A 234 21.13 23.00 -12.21
CA ILE A 234 21.00 23.80 -13.43
C ILE A 234 20.21 23.06 -14.51
N ASN A 235 20.43 21.74 -14.69
CA ASN A 235 19.66 20.93 -15.60
C ASN A 235 18.18 20.90 -15.22
N ALA A 236 17.86 20.76 -13.91
CA ALA A 236 16.48 20.86 -13.43
C ALA A 236 15.83 22.21 -13.77
N CYS A 237 16.55 23.31 -13.56
CA CYS A 237 16.09 24.66 -13.92
C CYS A 237 15.88 24.85 -15.43
N ASN A 238 16.62 24.14 -16.27
CA ASN A 238 16.53 24.24 -17.73
C ASN A 238 15.41 23.42 -18.36
N THR A 239 14.75 22.53 -17.63
CA THR A 239 13.59 21.78 -18.08
C THR A 239 12.42 22.70 -18.46
N SER A 240 11.44 22.17 -19.17
CA SER A 240 10.22 22.92 -19.55
C SER A 240 9.47 23.46 -18.31
N TRP A 241 9.37 22.65 -17.26
CA TRP A 241 8.75 23.03 -16.00
C TRP A 241 9.67 23.94 -15.15
N GLY A 242 10.96 23.60 -15.07
CA GLY A 242 11.94 24.33 -14.25
C GLY A 242 12.06 25.80 -14.66
N LYS A 243 12.05 26.11 -15.94
CA LYS A 243 12.05 27.49 -16.46
C LYS A 243 10.87 28.33 -15.97
N LYS A 244 9.73 27.70 -15.70
CA LYS A 244 8.51 28.40 -15.26
C LYS A 244 8.39 28.52 -13.76
N VAL A 245 8.94 27.53 -13.00
CA VAL A 245 8.66 27.38 -11.58
C VAL A 245 9.90 27.56 -10.71
N PHE A 246 11.10 27.14 -11.18
CA PHE A 246 12.32 27.22 -10.40
C PHE A 246 13.08 28.54 -10.62
N GLN A 247 12.95 29.15 -11.78
CA GLN A 247 13.55 30.47 -12.01
C GLN A 247 12.88 31.52 -11.14
N GLY A 248 13.67 32.21 -10.29
CA GLY A 248 13.16 33.18 -9.33
C GLY A 248 12.55 32.57 -8.06
N ASN A 249 12.66 31.25 -7.86
CA ASN A 249 12.27 30.63 -6.61
C ASN A 249 13.36 30.86 -5.53
N PRO A 250 13.03 31.48 -4.37
CA PRO A 250 14.03 31.84 -3.35
C PRO A 250 14.81 30.62 -2.82
N THR A 251 14.14 29.47 -2.65
CA THR A 251 14.79 28.24 -2.19
C THR A 251 15.78 27.71 -3.23
N MET A 252 15.43 27.77 -4.52
CA MET A 252 16.31 27.35 -5.60
C MET A 252 17.54 28.27 -5.72
N GLU A 253 17.35 29.59 -5.56
CA GLU A 253 18.43 30.54 -5.53
C GLU A 253 19.38 30.32 -4.33
N GLU A 254 18.83 29.98 -3.17
CA GLU A 254 19.61 29.63 -1.97
C GLU A 254 20.40 28.32 -2.18
N ILE A 255 19.80 27.27 -2.75
CA ILE A 255 20.50 26.03 -3.11
C ILE A 255 21.70 26.34 -4.01
N ILE A 256 21.46 27.10 -5.07
CA ILE A 256 22.53 27.52 -6.00
C ILE A 256 23.63 28.33 -5.28
N ARG A 257 23.26 29.24 -4.39
CA ARG A 257 24.19 30.05 -3.60
C ARG A 257 25.06 29.18 -2.70
N VAL A 258 24.44 28.23 -1.96
CA VAL A 258 25.14 27.33 -1.05
C VAL A 258 26.12 26.42 -1.81
N LEU A 259 25.68 25.84 -2.95
CA LEU A 259 26.53 24.98 -3.78
C LEU A 259 27.79 25.74 -4.34
N ASN A 260 27.71 27.06 -4.52
CA ASN A 260 28.82 27.89 -4.98
C ASN A 260 29.77 28.39 -3.84
N GLN A 261 29.49 28.08 -2.57
CA GLN A 261 30.39 28.42 -1.48
C GLN A 261 31.66 27.54 -1.51
N ASN A 262 32.80 28.10 -1.08
CA ASN A 262 34.05 27.34 -1.03
C ASN A 262 34.02 26.23 0.02
N GLU A 263 33.47 26.52 1.19
CA GLU A 263 33.30 25.56 2.29
C GLU A 263 31.83 25.52 2.71
N ILE A 264 31.33 24.34 2.99
CA ILE A 264 29.96 24.09 3.46
C ILE A 264 30.07 23.27 4.75
N SER A 265 29.50 23.78 5.84
CA SER A 265 29.43 23.07 7.11
C SER A 265 28.53 21.83 7.02
N VAL A 266 28.64 20.94 8.01
CA VAL A 266 27.78 19.73 8.06
C VAL A 266 26.31 20.13 8.20
N GLU A 267 26.02 21.14 9.01
CA GLU A 267 24.67 21.66 9.24
C GLU A 267 24.10 22.27 7.96
N GLU A 268 24.83 23.09 7.25
CA GLU A 268 24.41 23.68 5.97
C GLU A 268 24.17 22.61 4.91
N ARG A 269 24.98 21.55 4.92
CA ARG A 269 24.83 20.45 3.98
C ARG A 269 23.57 19.63 4.26
N VAL A 270 23.24 19.38 5.54
CA VAL A 270 21.98 18.71 5.92
C VAL A 270 20.78 19.55 5.47
N GLN A 271 20.85 20.88 5.69
CA GLN A 271 19.80 21.79 5.24
C GLN A 271 19.70 21.80 3.71
N LEU A 272 20.82 21.82 3.00
CA LEU A 272 20.88 21.77 1.53
C LEU A 272 20.21 20.52 0.97
N ILE A 273 20.43 19.34 1.59
CA ILE A 273 19.76 18.10 1.19
C ILE A 273 18.24 18.25 1.35
N SER A 274 17.81 18.76 2.50
CA SER A 274 16.39 18.98 2.78
C SER A 274 15.76 19.95 1.77
N ASP A 275 16.46 21.03 1.47
CA ASP A 275 15.98 22.04 0.52
C ASP A 275 15.89 21.49 -0.90
N ILE A 276 16.89 20.72 -1.36
CA ILE A 276 16.85 20.02 -2.65
C ILE A 276 15.68 19.05 -2.72
N GLU A 277 15.45 18.24 -1.69
CA GLU A 277 14.35 17.28 -1.65
C GLU A 277 12.97 17.96 -1.63
N ASN A 278 12.85 19.10 -0.97
CA ASN A 278 11.63 19.90 -0.97
C ASN A 278 11.33 20.53 -2.34
N MET A 279 12.34 20.65 -3.22
CA MET A 279 12.13 21.11 -4.60
C MET A 279 11.55 20.04 -5.53
N HIS A 280 11.44 18.78 -5.08
CA HIS A 280 10.76 17.72 -5.85
C HIS A 280 9.32 18.14 -6.14
N THR A 281 8.93 18.15 -7.41
CA THR A 281 7.67 18.77 -7.87
C THR A 281 6.41 18.16 -7.25
N PHE A 282 6.46 16.90 -6.84
CA PHE A 282 5.38 16.20 -6.15
C PHE A 282 5.56 16.13 -4.64
N SER A 283 6.54 16.83 -4.06
CA SER A 283 6.83 16.79 -2.61
C SER A 283 5.64 17.16 -1.74
N ASN A 284 4.76 18.04 -2.22
CA ASN A 284 3.55 18.47 -1.51
C ASN A 284 2.37 17.49 -1.67
N LEU A 285 2.42 16.59 -2.66
CA LEU A 285 1.34 15.65 -2.99
C LEU A 285 1.62 14.22 -2.50
N ILE A 286 2.90 13.90 -2.28
CA ILE A 286 3.32 12.55 -1.88
C ILE A 286 4.06 12.65 -0.54
N SER A 287 3.67 11.81 0.41
CA SER A 287 4.46 11.48 1.60
C SER A 287 4.96 10.06 1.47
N ARG A 288 6.26 9.86 1.66
CA ARG A 288 6.88 8.55 1.61
C ARG A 288 7.83 8.39 2.79
N THR A 289 7.58 7.37 3.60
CA THR A 289 8.47 6.91 4.66
C THR A 289 8.90 5.49 4.34
N ARG A 290 10.20 5.27 4.32
CA ARG A 290 10.76 3.96 4.01
C ARG A 290 11.00 3.20 5.30
N ARG A 291 10.85 1.90 5.26
CA ARG A 291 11.05 1.04 6.42
C ARG A 291 12.46 1.19 7.00
N ARG A 292 13.47 1.32 6.17
CA ARG A 292 14.86 1.55 6.58
C ARG A 292 15.09 2.89 7.31
N ASP A 293 14.26 3.91 7.05
CA ASP A 293 14.37 5.22 7.71
C ASP A 293 13.94 5.17 9.19
N ILE A 294 13.25 4.10 9.59
CA ILE A 294 12.69 3.90 10.93
C ILE A 294 13.45 2.85 11.77
N GLY A 295 14.48 2.22 11.21
CA GLY A 295 15.29 1.21 11.88
C GLY A 295 14.86 -0.24 11.60
N GLU A 296 15.67 -1.19 12.05
CA GLU A 296 15.38 -2.62 11.88
C GLU A 296 14.31 -3.06 12.86
N PHE A 297 13.21 -3.65 12.35
CA PHE A 297 12.14 -4.19 13.19
C PHE A 297 12.47 -5.59 13.68
N THR A 298 12.95 -6.45 12.77
CA THR A 298 13.17 -7.87 13.04
C THR A 298 14.26 -8.41 12.12
N ILE A 299 15.03 -9.38 12.57
CA ILE A 299 16.05 -10.05 11.76
C ILE A 299 15.35 -11.10 10.88
N ARG A 300 15.45 -10.95 9.57
CA ARG A 300 14.99 -11.95 8.61
C ARG A 300 16.00 -13.08 8.49
N LYS A 301 15.54 -14.32 8.65
CA LYS A 301 16.36 -15.54 8.48
C LYS A 301 15.81 -16.36 7.31
N PRO A 302 16.31 -16.14 6.08
CA PRO A 302 15.91 -16.92 4.94
C PRO A 302 16.57 -18.30 4.96
N TYR A 303 15.78 -19.31 4.60
CA TYR A 303 16.22 -20.69 4.42
C TYR A 303 15.78 -21.18 3.04
N THR A 304 16.70 -21.68 2.24
CA THR A 304 16.38 -22.30 0.97
C THR A 304 16.23 -23.81 1.19
N VAL A 305 15.10 -24.36 0.81
CA VAL A 305 14.81 -25.79 0.87
C VAL A 305 14.74 -26.30 -0.56
N THR A 306 15.84 -26.91 -1.00
CA THR A 306 15.95 -27.48 -2.35
C THR A 306 15.38 -28.89 -2.36
N VAL A 307 14.42 -29.15 -3.26
CA VAL A 307 13.74 -30.43 -3.41
C VAL A 307 13.78 -30.88 -4.85
N GLU A 308 14.39 -32.02 -5.11
CA GLU A 308 14.44 -32.62 -6.44
C GLU A 308 13.14 -33.37 -6.77
N PHE A 309 12.73 -33.34 -8.03
CA PHE A 309 11.65 -34.18 -8.51
C PHE A 309 12.07 -35.67 -8.52
N THR A 310 11.11 -36.59 -8.32
CA THR A 310 11.31 -37.99 -8.68
C THR A 310 11.47 -38.12 -10.20
N PRO A 311 12.01 -39.26 -10.72
CA PRO A 311 12.12 -39.47 -12.16
C PRO A 311 10.77 -39.28 -12.89
N GLU A 312 9.68 -39.80 -12.33
CA GLU A 312 8.33 -39.74 -12.90
C GLU A 312 7.79 -38.30 -12.87
N GLN A 313 8.06 -37.59 -11.79
CA GLN A 313 7.70 -36.18 -11.66
C GLN A 313 8.49 -35.32 -12.67
N ARG A 314 9.75 -35.64 -12.90
CA ARG A 314 10.57 -34.93 -13.89
C ARG A 314 10.05 -35.17 -15.30
N GLU A 315 9.69 -36.42 -15.63
CA GLU A 315 9.09 -36.76 -16.92
C GLU A 315 7.81 -35.99 -17.20
N LEU A 316 6.89 -35.93 -16.22
CA LEU A 316 5.68 -35.14 -16.35
C LEU A 316 5.99 -33.65 -16.53
N HIS A 317 6.91 -33.10 -15.74
CA HIS A 317 7.30 -31.68 -15.84
C HIS A 317 7.82 -31.38 -17.26
N ASP A 318 8.71 -32.18 -17.77
CA ASP A 318 9.34 -31.97 -19.08
C ASP A 318 8.30 -32.14 -20.21
N LYS A 319 7.37 -33.08 -20.08
CA LYS A 319 6.27 -33.27 -21.04
C LYS A 319 5.33 -32.03 -21.06
N VAL A 320 5.03 -31.45 -19.89
CA VAL A 320 4.26 -30.21 -19.82
C VAL A 320 4.98 -29.08 -20.56
N LEU A 321 6.29 -28.96 -20.39
CA LEU A 321 7.09 -27.95 -21.10
C LEU A 321 7.10 -28.15 -22.60
N GLU A 322 7.19 -29.40 -23.08
CA GLU A 322 7.12 -29.74 -24.51
C GLU A 322 5.79 -29.32 -25.10
N VAL A 323 4.70 -29.71 -24.48
CA VAL A 323 3.32 -29.38 -24.93
C VAL A 323 3.09 -27.88 -24.94
N VAL A 324 3.51 -27.16 -23.88
CA VAL A 324 3.42 -25.71 -23.83
C VAL A 324 4.22 -25.08 -24.98
N HIS A 325 5.42 -25.59 -25.28
CA HIS A 325 6.25 -25.09 -26.38
C HIS A 325 5.62 -25.38 -27.76
N GLU A 326 5.05 -26.56 -27.96
CA GLU A 326 4.35 -26.93 -29.20
C GLU A 326 3.14 -26.03 -29.47
N ILE A 327 2.32 -25.77 -28.45
CA ILE A 327 1.17 -24.88 -28.55
C ILE A 327 1.61 -23.47 -28.99
N PHE A 328 2.67 -22.93 -28.39
CA PHE A 328 3.18 -21.60 -28.77
C PHE A 328 3.79 -21.52 -30.16
N SER A 329 4.33 -22.64 -30.67
CA SER A 329 4.94 -22.69 -32.00
C SER A 329 3.91 -22.86 -33.11
N THR A 330 2.76 -23.48 -32.83
CA THR A 330 1.79 -23.93 -33.83
C THR A 330 0.56 -23.02 -33.92
N ILE A 331 0.18 -22.36 -32.84
CA ILE A 331 -1.07 -21.58 -32.73
C ILE A 331 -0.76 -20.09 -32.61
N HIS A 332 -1.51 -19.25 -33.35
CA HIS A 332 -1.52 -17.81 -33.07
C HIS A 332 -2.18 -17.57 -31.69
N CYS A 333 -1.35 -17.57 -30.66
CA CYS A 333 -1.81 -17.46 -29.27
C CYS A 333 -2.39 -16.07 -29.00
N THR A 334 -3.64 -16.05 -28.51
CA THR A 334 -4.20 -14.88 -27.86
C THR A 334 -3.49 -14.62 -26.52
N ASP A 335 -3.61 -13.43 -25.97
CA ASP A 335 -3.02 -13.13 -24.64
C ASP A 335 -3.62 -14.03 -23.56
N ASN A 336 -4.89 -14.44 -23.69
CA ASN A 336 -5.55 -15.39 -22.81
C ASN A 336 -4.91 -16.79 -22.87
N THR A 337 -4.57 -17.28 -24.06
CA THR A 337 -3.88 -18.58 -24.21
C THR A 337 -2.49 -18.53 -23.60
N LYS A 338 -1.75 -17.43 -23.77
CA LYS A 338 -0.43 -17.23 -23.15
C LYS A 338 -0.53 -17.28 -21.63
N PHE A 339 -1.49 -16.55 -21.05
CA PHE A 339 -1.70 -16.57 -19.61
C PHE A 339 -1.98 -17.96 -19.07
N MET A 340 -2.86 -18.71 -19.72
CA MET A 340 -3.21 -20.07 -19.32
C MET A 340 -1.99 -21.00 -19.36
N MET A 341 -1.20 -20.96 -20.44
CA MET A 341 0.01 -21.77 -20.56
C MET A 341 1.06 -21.40 -19.50
N THR A 342 1.25 -20.11 -19.25
CA THR A 342 2.13 -19.64 -18.18
C THR A 342 1.64 -20.12 -16.80
N THR A 343 0.34 -20.14 -16.57
CA THR A 343 -0.26 -20.63 -15.33
C THR A 343 -0.07 -22.14 -15.16
N ILE A 344 -0.27 -22.94 -16.22
CA ILE A 344 0.01 -24.39 -16.20
C ILE A 344 1.48 -24.65 -15.86
N ARG A 345 2.42 -23.97 -16.51
CA ARG A 345 3.86 -24.08 -16.25
C ARG A 345 4.20 -23.72 -14.79
N ARG A 346 3.64 -22.68 -14.24
CA ARG A 346 3.85 -22.27 -12.85
C ARG A 346 3.25 -23.25 -11.86
N GLN A 347 2.04 -23.77 -12.12
CA GLN A 347 1.43 -24.81 -11.29
C GLN A 347 2.29 -26.07 -11.26
N THR A 348 2.84 -26.46 -12.41
CA THR A 348 3.74 -27.63 -12.53
C THR A 348 5.00 -27.45 -11.67
N ALA A 349 5.58 -26.26 -11.64
CA ALA A 349 6.72 -25.92 -10.78
C ALA A 349 6.33 -25.83 -9.29
N SER A 350 5.11 -25.42 -8.98
CA SER A 350 4.60 -25.32 -7.61
C SER A 350 4.30 -26.70 -7.02
N CYS A 351 3.37 -27.43 -7.64
CA CYS A 351 2.90 -28.72 -7.15
C CYS A 351 2.29 -29.56 -8.29
N LEU A 352 2.92 -30.67 -8.61
CA LEU A 352 2.45 -31.59 -9.65
C LEU A 352 1.13 -32.26 -9.29
N PHE A 353 0.88 -32.54 -8.00
CA PHE A 353 -0.39 -33.12 -7.53
C PHE A 353 -1.56 -32.14 -7.60
N GLY A 354 -1.30 -30.85 -7.70
CA GLY A 354 -2.31 -29.83 -8.01
C GLY A 354 -2.58 -29.67 -9.51
N LEU A 355 -1.76 -30.28 -10.39
CA LEU A 355 -1.85 -30.11 -11.84
C LEU A 355 -3.11 -30.79 -12.41
N ALA A 356 -3.39 -32.03 -12.08
CA ALA A 356 -4.55 -32.77 -12.60
C ALA A 356 -5.90 -32.10 -12.23
N PRO A 357 -6.14 -31.67 -10.98
CA PRO A 357 -7.34 -30.89 -10.64
C PRO A 357 -7.43 -29.58 -11.43
N MET A 358 -6.31 -28.86 -11.63
CA MET A 358 -6.31 -27.63 -12.41
C MET A 358 -6.64 -27.87 -13.89
N LEU A 359 -6.04 -28.89 -14.51
CA LEU A 359 -6.32 -29.23 -15.90
C LEU A 359 -7.80 -29.62 -16.11
N ARG A 360 -8.40 -30.34 -15.15
CA ARG A 360 -9.84 -30.61 -15.15
C ARG A 360 -10.65 -29.31 -15.08
N SER A 361 -10.28 -28.37 -14.21
CA SER A 361 -10.97 -27.08 -14.13
C SER A 361 -10.89 -26.31 -15.47
N ILE A 362 -9.77 -26.38 -16.18
CA ILE A 362 -9.61 -25.82 -17.53
C ILE A 362 -10.55 -26.52 -18.53
N LEU A 363 -10.54 -27.84 -18.59
CA LEU A 363 -11.37 -28.63 -19.50
C LEU A 363 -12.86 -28.43 -19.27
N TYR A 364 -13.30 -28.37 -18.01
CA TYR A 364 -14.70 -28.12 -17.63
C TYR A 364 -15.05 -26.64 -17.59
N ARG A 365 -14.15 -25.73 -17.96
CA ARG A 365 -14.32 -24.28 -17.99
C ARG A 365 -14.65 -23.64 -16.63
N HIS A 366 -14.19 -24.23 -15.54
CA HIS A 366 -14.25 -23.65 -14.20
C HIS A 366 -13.02 -22.76 -13.95
N LEU A 367 -12.81 -21.78 -14.82
CA LEU A 367 -11.56 -21.01 -14.89
C LEU A 367 -11.34 -20.12 -13.66
N TYR A 368 -12.39 -19.76 -12.93
CA TYR A 368 -12.32 -19.01 -11.67
C TYR A 368 -11.64 -19.77 -10.52
N GLU A 369 -11.49 -21.12 -10.65
CA GLU A 369 -10.83 -21.95 -9.64
C GLU A 369 -9.30 -22.03 -9.81
N ILE A 370 -8.77 -21.51 -10.90
CA ILE A 370 -7.37 -21.74 -11.29
C ILE A 370 -6.41 -20.92 -10.44
N THR A 371 -6.70 -19.67 -10.22
CA THR A 371 -5.83 -18.74 -9.47
C THR A 371 -6.63 -17.66 -8.77
N ASP A 372 -6.12 -17.21 -7.62
CA ASP A 372 -6.58 -16.01 -6.90
C ASP A 372 -5.83 -14.75 -7.36
N ASN A 373 -5.22 -14.77 -8.55
CA ASN A 373 -4.42 -13.63 -8.99
C ASN A 373 -5.26 -12.38 -9.24
N ASP A 374 -4.87 -11.29 -8.55
CA ASP A 374 -5.30 -9.93 -8.80
C ASP A 374 -4.74 -9.32 -10.10
N ASP A 375 -4.33 -10.13 -11.08
CA ASP A 375 -3.98 -9.62 -12.40
C ASP A 375 -5.28 -9.19 -13.11
N GLU A 376 -5.79 -8.02 -12.70
CA GLU A 376 -6.99 -7.33 -13.23
C GLU A 376 -6.95 -7.06 -14.76
N SER A 377 -5.84 -7.44 -15.41
CA SER A 377 -5.67 -7.26 -16.85
C SER A 377 -6.37 -8.33 -17.69
N ILE A 378 -6.92 -9.39 -17.07
CA ILE A 378 -7.47 -10.54 -17.80
C ILE A 378 -8.93 -10.75 -17.42
N ASP A 379 -9.80 -10.59 -18.40
CA ASP A 379 -11.20 -10.94 -18.29
C ASP A 379 -11.37 -12.46 -18.39
N LEU A 380 -11.47 -13.13 -17.24
CA LEU A 380 -11.72 -14.58 -17.16
C LEU A 380 -13.02 -15.00 -17.84
N SER A 381 -13.98 -14.10 -18.00
CA SER A 381 -15.23 -14.38 -18.72
C SER A 381 -14.98 -14.52 -20.24
N ALA A 382 -14.01 -13.80 -20.76
CA ALA A 382 -13.61 -13.90 -22.17
C ALA A 382 -12.94 -15.25 -22.52
N LEU A 383 -12.28 -15.90 -21.55
CA LEU A 383 -11.68 -17.23 -21.73
C LEU A 383 -12.73 -18.30 -22.06
N ASN A 384 -13.94 -18.20 -21.52
CA ASN A 384 -15.02 -19.16 -21.78
C ASN A 384 -15.49 -19.20 -23.26
N HIS A 385 -15.17 -18.16 -24.03
CA HIS A 385 -15.57 -18.02 -25.43
C HIS A 385 -14.37 -18.14 -26.40
N ASP A 386 -13.16 -18.36 -25.89
CA ASP A 386 -11.97 -18.47 -26.74
C ASP A 386 -11.94 -19.82 -27.48
N LYS A 387 -12.07 -19.74 -28.81
CA LYS A 387 -12.05 -20.94 -29.70
C LYS A 387 -10.69 -21.61 -29.73
N SER A 388 -9.61 -20.92 -29.34
CA SER A 388 -8.25 -21.50 -29.31
C SER A 388 -8.13 -22.62 -28.28
N LEU A 389 -8.95 -22.61 -27.22
CA LEU A 389 -8.97 -23.68 -26.20
C LEU A 389 -9.39 -25.04 -26.75
N PHE A 390 -10.25 -25.07 -27.77
CA PHE A 390 -10.65 -26.34 -28.39
C PHE A 390 -9.50 -27.00 -29.16
N SER A 391 -8.56 -26.21 -29.67
CA SER A 391 -7.44 -26.74 -30.47
C SER A 391 -6.33 -27.36 -29.61
N ILE A 392 -6.36 -27.17 -28.29
CA ILE A 392 -5.35 -27.69 -27.34
C ILE A 392 -5.95 -28.72 -26.37
N GLN A 393 -7.19 -29.09 -26.53
CA GLN A 393 -7.88 -30.01 -25.61
C GLN A 393 -7.19 -31.36 -25.54
N GLU A 394 -6.83 -31.94 -26.70
CA GLU A 394 -6.15 -33.25 -26.78
C GLU A 394 -4.82 -33.26 -26.02
N GLN A 395 -4.03 -32.18 -26.16
CA GLN A 395 -2.76 -32.05 -25.46
C GLN A 395 -2.94 -31.92 -23.93
N ILE A 396 -3.97 -31.22 -23.49
CA ILE A 396 -4.30 -31.12 -22.06
C ILE A 396 -4.77 -32.47 -21.52
N GLU A 397 -5.55 -33.24 -22.27
CA GLU A 397 -6.01 -34.58 -21.89
C GLU A 397 -4.81 -35.56 -21.78
N GLU A 398 -3.83 -35.49 -22.68
CA GLU A 398 -2.59 -36.28 -22.59
C GLU A 398 -1.80 -36.00 -21.30
N ILE A 399 -1.61 -34.71 -20.97
CA ILE A 399 -0.94 -34.32 -19.72
C ILE A 399 -1.73 -34.80 -18.50
N LEU A 400 -3.06 -34.73 -18.57
CA LEU A 400 -3.93 -35.14 -17.47
C LEU A 400 -3.81 -36.63 -17.17
N GLU A 401 -3.75 -37.49 -18.21
CA GLU A 401 -3.55 -38.95 -18.04
C GLU A 401 -2.23 -39.25 -17.31
N ILE A 402 -1.15 -38.57 -17.68
CA ILE A 402 0.17 -38.77 -17.05
C ILE A 402 0.14 -38.22 -15.60
N ALA A 403 -0.49 -37.07 -15.39
CA ALA A 403 -0.61 -36.48 -14.06
C ALA A 403 -1.45 -37.32 -13.08
N ASP A 404 -2.49 -38.00 -13.57
CA ASP A 404 -3.32 -38.91 -12.77
C ASP A 404 -2.61 -40.23 -12.45
N ALA A 405 -1.60 -40.62 -13.25
CA ALA A 405 -0.82 -41.83 -13.04
C ALA A 405 0.41 -41.61 -12.13
N LEU A 406 0.65 -40.41 -11.62
CA LEU A 406 1.78 -40.12 -10.73
C LEU A 406 1.68 -40.98 -9.45
N PRO A 407 2.83 -41.56 -9.00
CA PRO A 407 2.93 -42.19 -7.68
C PRO A 407 2.66 -41.20 -6.55
N ASP A 408 2.17 -41.69 -5.40
CA ASP A 408 1.87 -40.87 -4.21
C ASP A 408 3.12 -40.27 -3.51
N GLU A 409 4.32 -40.56 -3.96
CA GLU A 409 5.59 -40.08 -3.43
C GLU A 409 5.74 -38.58 -3.73
N ASP A 410 5.80 -37.74 -2.69
CA ASP A 410 5.98 -36.28 -2.81
C ASP A 410 7.14 -35.77 -1.96
N PRO A 411 8.36 -35.71 -2.51
CA PRO A 411 9.52 -35.19 -1.80
C PRO A 411 9.36 -33.76 -1.31
N LYS A 412 8.54 -32.94 -2.01
CA LYS A 412 8.31 -31.54 -1.61
C LYS A 412 7.40 -31.46 -0.39
N PHE A 413 6.38 -32.29 -0.32
CA PHE A 413 5.56 -32.42 0.87
C PHE A 413 6.33 -32.99 2.05
N ASP A 414 7.21 -33.99 1.84
CA ASP A 414 8.04 -34.57 2.90
C ASP A 414 9.00 -33.53 3.49
N ALA A 415 9.64 -32.71 2.64
CA ALA A 415 10.47 -31.60 3.10
C ALA A 415 9.66 -30.53 3.86
N LEU A 416 8.43 -30.25 3.45
CA LEU A 416 7.51 -29.39 4.22
C LEU A 416 7.21 -29.98 5.59
N MET A 417 6.96 -31.29 5.67
CA MET A 417 6.66 -31.99 6.93
C MET A 417 7.83 -31.96 7.91
N GLU A 418 9.08 -31.93 7.44
CA GLU A 418 10.25 -31.71 8.32
C GLU A 418 10.21 -30.31 8.98
N ILE A 419 9.90 -29.27 8.18
CA ILE A 419 9.75 -27.91 8.71
C ILE A 419 8.60 -27.84 9.73
N VAL A 420 7.44 -28.41 9.38
CA VAL A 420 6.26 -28.48 10.26
C VAL A 420 6.61 -29.18 11.58
N LYS A 421 7.17 -30.38 11.54
CA LYS A 421 7.56 -31.14 12.72
C LYS A 421 8.50 -30.35 13.62
N LYS A 422 9.52 -29.73 13.04
CA LYS A 422 10.45 -28.86 13.78
C LYS A 422 9.70 -27.72 14.45
N LYS A 423 8.85 -27.01 13.73
CA LYS A 423 8.10 -25.85 14.25
C LYS A 423 7.12 -26.22 15.35
N GLN A 424 6.47 -27.39 15.26
CA GLN A 424 5.56 -27.88 16.28
C GLN A 424 6.24 -28.20 17.62
N THR A 425 7.56 -28.38 17.66
CA THR A 425 8.33 -28.58 18.91
C THR A 425 8.68 -27.27 19.61
N GLU A 426 8.50 -26.13 18.97
CA GLU A 426 8.81 -24.82 19.53
C GLU A 426 7.64 -24.26 20.36
N THR A 427 7.95 -23.38 21.32
CA THR A 427 6.94 -22.70 22.13
C THR A 427 6.01 -21.82 21.29
N LYS A 428 6.54 -21.18 20.24
CA LYS A 428 5.78 -20.45 19.21
C LYS A 428 5.60 -21.37 18.01
N ASN A 429 4.57 -22.21 18.05
CA ASN A 429 4.33 -23.26 17.06
C ASN A 429 3.54 -22.82 15.82
N LYS A 430 3.19 -21.53 15.69
CA LYS A 430 2.39 -21.04 14.57
C LYS A 430 3.21 -20.96 13.27
N LEU A 431 2.61 -21.45 12.18
CA LEU A 431 3.24 -21.52 10.87
C LEU A 431 2.29 -21.02 9.80
N MET A 432 2.76 -20.12 8.94
CA MET A 432 2.05 -19.67 7.75
C MET A 432 2.65 -20.29 6.50
N ILE A 433 1.82 -20.81 5.61
CA ILE A 433 2.25 -21.41 4.33
C ILE A 433 1.55 -20.68 3.19
N PHE A 434 2.32 -20.21 2.23
CA PHE A 434 1.84 -19.46 1.08
C PHE A 434 1.99 -20.26 -0.22
N SER A 435 0.94 -20.24 -1.02
CA SER A 435 0.97 -20.69 -2.41
C SER A 435 0.11 -19.77 -3.29
N SER A 436 0.56 -19.54 -4.51
CA SER A 436 -0.18 -18.80 -5.52
C SER A 436 -1.36 -19.58 -6.13
N PHE A 437 -1.45 -20.89 -5.86
CA PHE A 437 -2.38 -21.79 -6.53
C PHE A 437 -3.36 -22.45 -5.58
N ARG A 438 -4.67 -22.30 -5.85
CA ARG A 438 -5.74 -22.91 -5.06
C ARG A 438 -5.62 -24.43 -5.00
N HIS A 439 -5.36 -25.07 -6.12
CA HIS A 439 -5.23 -26.55 -6.17
C HIS A 439 -4.04 -27.05 -5.33
N THR A 440 -2.93 -26.34 -5.29
CA THR A 440 -1.83 -26.60 -4.37
C THR A 440 -2.25 -26.46 -2.92
N LEU A 441 -2.98 -25.39 -2.58
CA LEU A 441 -3.47 -25.16 -1.22
C LEU A 441 -4.43 -26.22 -0.76
N HIS A 442 -5.36 -26.68 -1.61
CA HIS A 442 -6.29 -27.78 -1.30
C HIS A 442 -5.56 -29.11 -1.13
N TYR A 443 -4.58 -29.39 -1.98
CA TYR A 443 -3.73 -30.58 -1.82
C TYR A 443 -3.03 -30.57 -0.46
N LEU A 444 -2.35 -29.48 -0.12
CA LEU A 444 -1.65 -29.32 1.16
C LEU A 444 -2.60 -29.40 2.35
N TYR A 445 -3.78 -28.80 2.26
CA TYR A 445 -4.78 -28.85 3.32
C TYR A 445 -5.22 -30.28 3.61
N ASN A 446 -5.50 -31.07 2.58
CA ASN A 446 -5.91 -32.47 2.73
C ASN A 446 -4.79 -33.29 3.33
N LYS A 447 -3.59 -33.25 2.76
CA LYS A 447 -2.41 -34.02 3.23
C LYS A 447 -2.01 -33.68 4.67
N LEU A 448 -1.98 -32.38 5.04
CA LEU A 448 -1.65 -31.95 6.41
C LEU A 448 -2.74 -32.36 7.41
N THR A 449 -4.02 -32.31 7.02
CA THR A 449 -5.14 -32.74 7.84
C THR A 449 -5.12 -34.26 8.07
N GLU A 450 -4.80 -35.05 7.03
CA GLU A 450 -4.60 -36.51 7.14
C GLU A 450 -3.51 -36.89 8.14
N GLN A 451 -2.49 -36.03 8.29
CA GLN A 451 -1.43 -36.19 9.32
C GLN A 451 -1.88 -35.79 10.73
N GLY A 452 -3.16 -35.41 10.92
CA GLY A 452 -3.71 -35.04 12.21
C GLY A 452 -3.34 -33.63 12.67
N LEU A 453 -2.85 -32.76 11.79
CA LEU A 453 -2.48 -31.38 12.10
C LEU A 453 -3.71 -30.45 12.08
N ARG A 454 -3.68 -29.41 12.90
CA ARG A 454 -4.73 -28.40 13.01
C ARG A 454 -4.50 -27.30 11.98
N VAL A 455 -5.12 -27.44 10.79
CA VAL A 455 -4.85 -26.59 9.62
C VAL A 455 -6.08 -25.76 9.29
N GLY A 456 -5.89 -24.50 8.93
CA GLY A 456 -6.89 -23.63 8.32
C GLY A 456 -6.46 -23.26 6.88
N LEU A 457 -7.44 -22.99 6.01
CA LEU A 457 -7.22 -22.62 4.62
C LEU A 457 -7.97 -21.32 4.31
N ILE A 458 -7.26 -20.32 3.80
CA ILE A 458 -7.82 -19.01 3.42
C ILE A 458 -7.44 -18.71 1.96
N HIS A 459 -8.44 -18.59 1.11
CA HIS A 459 -8.34 -18.17 -0.29
C HIS A 459 -9.49 -17.21 -0.66
N GLY A 460 -9.53 -16.73 -1.89
CA GLY A 460 -10.48 -15.70 -2.33
C GLY A 460 -11.95 -16.01 -2.05
N ASP A 461 -12.37 -17.27 -2.19
CA ASP A 461 -13.79 -17.68 -2.04
C ASP A 461 -14.21 -17.96 -0.59
N VAL A 462 -13.27 -17.97 0.37
CA VAL A 462 -13.62 -18.18 1.78
C VAL A 462 -14.44 -16.98 2.26
N ILE A 463 -15.63 -17.24 2.79
CA ILE A 463 -16.52 -16.18 3.30
C ILE A 463 -15.92 -15.45 4.49
N ASP A 464 -16.26 -14.18 4.64
CA ASP A 464 -15.62 -13.27 5.59
C ASP A 464 -15.79 -13.70 7.06
N GLU A 465 -16.92 -14.31 7.42
CA GLU A 465 -17.16 -14.85 8.76
C GLU A 465 -16.21 -16.01 9.07
N GLU A 466 -16.04 -16.91 8.12
CA GLU A 466 -15.16 -18.08 8.26
C GLU A 466 -13.69 -17.62 8.32
N ARG A 467 -13.32 -16.66 7.50
CA ARG A 467 -11.97 -16.07 7.49
C ARG A 467 -11.61 -15.47 8.84
N ARG A 468 -12.54 -14.71 9.46
CA ARG A 468 -12.38 -14.17 10.82
C ARG A 468 -12.25 -15.27 11.87
N GLU A 469 -13.08 -16.31 11.79
CA GLU A 469 -13.03 -17.41 12.74
C GLU A 469 -11.71 -18.20 12.64
N LEU A 470 -11.23 -18.49 11.43
CA LEU A 470 -9.93 -19.13 11.19
C LEU A 470 -8.78 -18.30 11.78
N ARG A 471 -8.79 -16.98 11.57
CA ARG A 471 -7.79 -16.07 12.13
C ARG A 471 -7.82 -16.05 13.65
N LYS A 472 -9.01 -15.96 14.24
CA LYS A 472 -9.19 -16.01 15.70
C LYS A 472 -8.64 -17.29 16.28
N ARG A 473 -8.93 -18.43 15.66
CA ARG A 473 -8.42 -19.76 16.06
C ARG A 473 -6.91 -19.91 15.87
N PHE A 474 -6.31 -19.19 14.93
CA PHE A 474 -4.86 -19.17 14.70
C PHE A 474 -4.11 -18.25 15.68
N ASN A 475 -4.76 -17.17 16.17
CA ASN A 475 -4.14 -16.20 17.07
C ASN A 475 -4.07 -16.72 18.51
N PRO A 476 -2.86 -16.96 19.08
CA PRO A 476 -2.70 -17.51 20.42
C PRO A 476 -3.21 -16.56 21.53
N ASN A 477 -3.32 -15.26 21.25
CA ASN A 477 -3.87 -14.28 22.19
C ASN A 477 -5.41 -14.33 22.27
N GLN A 478 -6.08 -14.92 21.29
CA GLN A 478 -7.56 -15.06 21.23
C GLN A 478 -7.99 -16.50 21.51
N THR A 479 -7.24 -17.48 20.98
CA THR A 479 -7.49 -18.90 21.20
C THR A 479 -6.20 -19.55 21.68
N PRO A 480 -6.10 -19.92 22.98
CA PRO A 480 -4.90 -20.56 23.54
C PRO A 480 -4.52 -21.84 22.78
N CYS A 481 -3.23 -22.15 22.72
CA CYS A 481 -2.73 -23.30 21.93
C CYS A 481 -3.24 -24.66 22.45
N GLU A 482 -3.63 -24.74 23.72
CA GLU A 482 -4.21 -25.94 24.37
C GLU A 482 -5.67 -26.18 23.95
N ASP A 483 -6.35 -25.18 23.40
CA ASP A 483 -7.72 -25.31 22.90
C ASP A 483 -7.74 -26.24 21.69
N LYS A 484 -8.67 -27.19 21.68
CA LYS A 484 -8.86 -28.14 20.57
C LYS A 484 -9.24 -27.46 19.26
N THR A 485 -9.82 -26.28 19.34
CA THR A 485 -10.22 -25.48 18.17
C THR A 485 -9.08 -24.61 17.64
N ALA A 486 -7.96 -24.47 18.38
CA ALA A 486 -6.81 -23.70 17.93
C ALA A 486 -6.20 -24.28 16.65
N LEU A 487 -5.73 -23.41 15.77
CA LEU A 487 -5.01 -23.79 14.56
C LEU A 487 -3.51 -23.58 14.75
N ASP A 488 -2.70 -24.50 14.25
CA ASP A 488 -1.24 -24.40 14.29
C ASP A 488 -0.66 -23.95 12.95
N ILE A 489 -1.36 -24.28 11.86
CA ILE A 489 -0.95 -23.97 10.49
C ILE A 489 -2.07 -23.22 9.80
N LEU A 490 -1.69 -22.17 9.06
CA LEU A 490 -2.62 -21.44 8.21
C LEU A 490 -2.06 -21.37 6.79
N LEU A 491 -2.85 -21.88 5.85
CA LEU A 491 -2.55 -21.86 4.42
C LEU A 491 -3.18 -20.61 3.79
N PHE A 492 -2.42 -19.89 2.98
CA PHE A 492 -2.88 -18.66 2.35
C PHE A 492 -2.66 -18.65 0.84
N SER A 493 -3.66 -18.18 0.12
CA SER A 493 -3.45 -17.55 -1.17
C SER A 493 -3.01 -16.08 -1.00
N GLU A 494 -2.55 -15.44 -2.06
CA GLU A 494 -2.14 -14.02 -2.03
C GLU A 494 -3.30 -13.11 -1.61
N VAL A 495 -4.47 -13.27 -2.20
CA VAL A 495 -5.68 -12.50 -1.88
C VAL A 495 -6.15 -12.76 -0.44
N GLY A 496 -6.01 -13.98 0.03
CA GLY A 496 -6.46 -14.39 1.37
C GLY A 496 -5.76 -13.69 2.53
N CYS A 497 -4.56 -13.14 2.32
CA CYS A 497 -3.77 -12.50 3.39
C CYS A 497 -3.66 -10.98 3.25
N GLU A 498 -4.24 -10.38 2.22
CA GLU A 498 -4.09 -8.96 1.93
C GLU A 498 -4.60 -8.08 3.09
N GLY A 499 -3.80 -7.08 3.46
CA GLY A 499 -4.14 -6.13 4.53
C GLY A 499 -4.12 -6.65 5.97
N LEU A 500 -3.89 -7.95 6.21
CA LEU A 500 -3.96 -8.57 7.54
C LEU A 500 -2.57 -8.71 8.19
N ASP A 501 -2.54 -8.69 9.52
CA ASP A 501 -1.33 -8.70 10.33
C ASP A 501 -1.25 -9.97 11.21
N TYR A 502 -0.08 -10.60 11.25
CA TYR A 502 0.19 -11.83 11.98
C TYR A 502 1.48 -11.72 12.80
N GLN A 503 1.67 -10.62 13.54
CA GLN A 503 2.87 -10.30 14.33
C GLN A 503 3.21 -11.31 15.43
N PHE A 504 2.27 -12.16 15.80
CA PHE A 504 2.47 -13.25 16.74
C PHE A 504 3.08 -14.51 16.12
N CYS A 505 3.13 -14.57 14.78
CA CYS A 505 3.75 -15.65 14.03
C CYS A 505 5.14 -15.21 13.54
N ASP A 506 6.13 -16.06 13.72
CA ASP A 506 7.53 -15.79 13.39
C ASP A 506 8.11 -16.75 12.34
N CYS A 507 7.26 -17.57 11.73
CA CYS A 507 7.68 -18.55 10.74
C CYS A 507 6.72 -18.59 9.55
N MET A 508 7.28 -18.50 8.34
CA MET A 508 6.54 -18.67 7.10
C MET A 508 7.25 -19.58 6.11
N VAL A 509 6.46 -20.25 5.29
CA VAL A 509 6.93 -21.09 4.17
C VAL A 509 6.33 -20.55 2.88
N ASN A 510 7.15 -20.20 1.93
CA ASN A 510 6.76 -20.02 0.54
C ASN A 510 6.86 -21.40 -0.16
N TYR A 511 5.73 -22.07 -0.32
CA TYR A 511 5.67 -23.37 -1.01
C TYR A 511 5.94 -23.21 -2.50
N ASP A 512 5.52 -22.10 -3.07
CA ASP A 512 5.95 -21.54 -4.34
C ASP A 512 6.28 -20.05 -4.21
N LEU A 513 7.05 -19.54 -5.15
CA LEU A 513 7.53 -18.16 -5.14
C LEU A 513 6.82 -17.33 -6.20
N PRO A 514 6.28 -16.18 -5.84
CA PRO A 514 5.79 -15.23 -6.84
C PRO A 514 6.98 -14.69 -7.65
N TRP A 515 6.78 -14.53 -8.94
CA TRP A 515 7.80 -13.94 -9.82
C TRP A 515 7.99 -12.44 -9.59
N ASN A 516 7.02 -11.82 -8.94
CA ASN A 516 7.09 -10.43 -8.54
C ASN A 516 7.75 -10.31 -7.16
N PRO A 517 8.95 -9.70 -7.06
CA PRO A 517 9.64 -9.51 -5.78
C PRO A 517 8.81 -8.73 -4.74
N MET A 518 7.96 -7.82 -5.19
CA MET A 518 7.08 -7.04 -4.29
C MET A 518 6.04 -7.93 -3.59
N LYS A 519 5.50 -8.94 -4.28
CA LYS A 519 4.59 -9.90 -3.65
C LYS A 519 5.29 -10.72 -2.58
N VAL A 520 6.57 -11.05 -2.78
CA VAL A 520 7.40 -11.68 -1.75
C VAL A 520 7.55 -10.76 -0.54
N GLU A 521 7.87 -9.50 -0.76
CA GLU A 521 7.98 -8.51 0.31
C GLU A 521 6.63 -8.31 1.05
N GLN A 522 5.53 -8.30 0.33
CA GLN A 522 4.19 -8.24 0.93
C GLN A 522 3.89 -9.46 1.80
N ARG A 523 4.23 -10.69 1.37
CA ARG A 523 4.09 -11.91 2.18
C ARG A 523 4.93 -11.81 3.46
N ILE A 524 6.20 -11.42 3.35
CA ILE A 524 7.10 -11.26 4.50
C ILE A 524 6.56 -10.19 5.45
N GLY A 525 6.06 -9.07 4.94
CA GLY A 525 5.46 -7.98 5.69
C GLY A 525 4.22 -8.35 6.51
N ARG A 526 3.67 -9.57 6.35
CA ARG A 526 2.58 -10.08 7.22
C ARG A 526 3.08 -10.49 8.60
N ILE A 527 4.32 -10.95 8.70
CA ILE A 527 4.97 -11.37 9.95
C ILE A 527 6.07 -10.41 10.39
N ASP A 528 6.82 -9.84 9.46
CA ASP A 528 7.90 -8.88 9.71
C ASP A 528 7.35 -7.45 9.75
N ARG A 529 6.90 -7.02 10.92
CA ARG A 529 6.18 -5.75 11.11
C ARG A 529 6.43 -5.16 12.49
N ASN A 530 6.16 -3.86 12.66
CA ASN A 530 6.18 -3.21 13.97
C ASN A 530 5.21 -3.92 14.94
N GLY A 531 5.72 -4.27 16.11
CA GLY A 531 4.99 -5.09 17.09
C GLY A 531 5.20 -6.60 16.97
N GLN A 532 6.11 -7.07 16.12
CA GLN A 532 6.55 -8.47 16.10
C GLN A 532 7.13 -8.85 17.47
N THR A 533 6.64 -9.97 18.01
CA THR A 533 7.02 -10.43 19.36
C THR A 533 8.29 -11.29 19.39
N SER A 534 8.88 -11.58 18.23
CA SER A 534 10.11 -12.37 18.09
C SER A 534 11.25 -11.49 17.57
N GLU A 535 12.48 -11.73 18.03
CA GLU A 535 13.68 -11.03 17.56
C GLU A 535 14.01 -11.32 16.08
N SER A 536 13.57 -12.48 15.59
CA SER A 536 13.79 -12.87 14.21
C SER A 536 12.60 -13.64 13.65
N VAL A 537 12.42 -13.54 12.32
CA VAL A 537 11.42 -14.28 11.55
C VAL A 537 12.10 -15.27 10.62
N ALA A 538 11.63 -16.51 10.59
CA ALA A 538 12.13 -17.56 9.72
C ALA A 538 11.32 -17.60 8.42
N ILE A 539 12.00 -17.56 7.29
CA ILE A 539 11.39 -17.53 5.94
C ILE A 539 11.95 -18.73 5.16
N TYR A 540 11.14 -19.78 5.02
CA TYR A 540 11.50 -20.95 4.22
C TYR A 540 11.01 -20.78 2.80
N ASN A 541 11.93 -20.93 1.82
CA ASN A 541 11.63 -20.86 0.40
C ASN A 541 11.86 -22.24 -0.22
N MET A 542 10.81 -22.89 -0.69
CA MET A 542 10.89 -24.20 -1.31
C MET A 542 11.13 -24.06 -2.81
N VAL A 543 12.19 -24.68 -3.31
CA VAL A 543 12.68 -24.52 -4.68
C VAL A 543 12.96 -25.88 -5.29
N THR A 544 12.49 -26.11 -6.51
CA THR A 544 12.76 -27.33 -7.26
C THR A 544 13.72 -27.03 -8.41
N PRO A 545 14.94 -27.55 -8.40
CA PRO A 545 15.95 -27.31 -9.47
C PRO A 545 15.43 -27.67 -10.85
N GLY A 546 15.87 -26.92 -11.86
CA GLY A 546 15.46 -27.11 -13.25
C GLY A 546 14.05 -26.58 -13.57
N THR A 547 13.42 -25.83 -12.65
CA THR A 547 12.19 -25.11 -12.92
C THR A 547 12.45 -23.61 -13.13
N VAL A 548 11.52 -22.92 -13.78
CA VAL A 548 11.60 -21.46 -13.97
C VAL A 548 11.61 -20.72 -12.63
N ASP A 549 10.85 -21.21 -11.66
CA ASP A 549 10.78 -20.64 -10.32
C ASP A 549 12.14 -20.70 -9.61
N ALA A 550 12.90 -21.80 -9.79
CA ALA A 550 14.26 -21.94 -9.28
C ALA A 550 15.21 -20.92 -9.94
N ASP A 551 15.16 -20.79 -11.26
CA ASP A 551 15.98 -19.84 -11.99
C ASP A 551 15.71 -18.38 -11.54
N ILE A 552 14.44 -18.01 -11.35
CA ILE A 552 14.06 -16.68 -10.84
C ILE A 552 14.53 -16.49 -9.39
N TYR A 553 14.33 -17.49 -8.53
CA TYR A 553 14.76 -17.43 -7.14
C TYR A 553 16.28 -17.23 -7.02
N GLU A 554 17.07 -18.09 -7.62
CA GLU A 554 18.54 -18.08 -7.51
C GLU A 554 19.17 -16.87 -8.19
N ARG A 555 18.70 -16.54 -9.39
CA ARG A 555 19.30 -15.48 -10.22
C ARG A 555 18.77 -14.10 -9.91
N CYS A 556 17.53 -13.96 -9.48
CA CYS A 556 16.91 -12.69 -9.23
C CYS A 556 16.71 -12.41 -7.74
N LEU A 557 15.81 -13.17 -7.09
CA LEU A 557 15.33 -12.83 -5.74
C LEU A 557 16.43 -12.88 -4.68
N MET A 558 17.29 -13.90 -4.72
CA MET A 558 18.42 -14.02 -3.79
C MET A 558 19.47 -12.94 -4.00
N ARG A 559 19.75 -12.57 -5.26
CA ARG A 559 20.77 -11.56 -5.59
C ARG A 559 20.31 -10.14 -5.26
N ILE A 560 19.03 -9.88 -5.39
CA ILE A 560 18.43 -8.60 -5.00
C ILE A 560 18.39 -8.45 -3.47
N GLY A 561 18.45 -9.57 -2.71
CA GLY A 561 18.43 -9.53 -1.26
C GLY A 561 17.03 -9.42 -0.62
N VAL A 562 15.94 -9.68 -1.38
CA VAL A 562 14.55 -9.57 -0.92
C VAL A 562 14.28 -10.25 0.42
N PHE A 563 14.96 -11.36 0.67
CA PHE A 563 14.76 -12.14 1.89
C PHE A 563 15.64 -11.72 3.06
N GLN A 564 16.70 -10.94 2.84
CA GLN A 564 17.69 -10.58 3.86
C GLN A 564 17.36 -9.24 4.52
N SER A 565 16.91 -8.30 3.75
CA SER A 565 16.56 -6.96 4.22
C SER A 565 15.29 -6.45 3.55
N SER A 566 14.63 -5.48 4.17
CA SER A 566 13.52 -4.77 3.52
C SER A 566 14.08 -3.89 2.41
N ILE A 567 13.64 -4.10 1.18
CA ILE A 567 14.17 -3.41 -0.01
C ILE A 567 13.41 -2.09 -0.21
N GLY A 568 13.50 -1.20 0.77
CA GLY A 568 12.68 0.02 0.80
C GLY A 568 12.83 0.96 -0.41
N ASP A 569 14.04 1.16 -0.96
CA ASP A 569 14.29 2.16 -2.00
C ASP A 569 14.47 1.59 -3.40
N CYS A 570 14.52 0.28 -3.50
CA CYS A 570 14.70 -0.42 -4.76
C CYS A 570 13.39 -0.79 -5.42
N GLU A 571 12.28 -0.30 -4.90
CA GLU A 571 10.95 -0.61 -5.41
C GLU A 571 10.82 -0.24 -6.91
N ASP A 572 11.33 0.92 -7.36
CA ASP A 572 11.31 1.29 -8.79
C ASP A 572 12.04 0.26 -9.66
N ILE A 573 13.19 -0.18 -9.17
CA ILE A 573 14.00 -1.21 -9.84
C ILE A 573 13.29 -2.56 -9.82
N LEU A 574 12.61 -2.91 -8.73
CA LEU A 574 11.85 -4.16 -8.64
C LEU A 574 10.64 -4.18 -9.60
N GLY A 575 9.99 -3.05 -9.79
CA GLY A 575 8.93 -2.89 -10.79
C GLY A 575 9.44 -3.12 -12.22
N GLU A 576 10.56 -2.50 -12.58
CA GLU A 576 11.21 -2.72 -13.86
C GLU A 576 11.66 -4.17 -14.04
N ILE A 577 12.31 -4.75 -13.03
CA ILE A 577 12.75 -6.15 -13.02
C ILE A 577 11.56 -7.09 -13.26
N THR A 578 10.43 -6.85 -12.59
CA THR A 578 9.23 -7.68 -12.78
C THR A 578 8.76 -7.68 -14.23
N GLY A 579 8.71 -6.49 -14.85
CA GLY A 579 8.35 -6.36 -16.26
C GLY A 579 9.34 -7.05 -17.21
N GLU A 580 10.63 -6.96 -16.93
CA GLU A 580 11.69 -7.62 -17.73
C GLU A 580 11.69 -9.14 -17.52
N ILE A 581 11.51 -9.63 -16.29
CA ILE A 581 11.34 -11.08 -16.00
C ILE A 581 10.16 -11.64 -16.79
N ARG A 582 8.99 -10.99 -16.74
CA ARG A 582 7.81 -11.42 -17.51
C ARG A 582 8.13 -11.55 -18.99
N LYS A 583 8.72 -10.52 -19.60
CA LYS A 583 9.09 -10.54 -21.02
C LYS A 583 10.06 -11.68 -21.38
N LEU A 584 10.99 -12.00 -20.50
CA LEU A 584 11.94 -13.10 -20.72
C LEU A 584 11.28 -14.47 -20.55
N VAL A 585 10.41 -14.61 -19.58
CA VAL A 585 9.71 -15.88 -19.30
C VAL A 585 8.62 -16.17 -20.32
N ASP A 586 7.88 -15.15 -20.75
CA ASP A 586 6.83 -15.25 -21.76
C ASP A 586 7.39 -15.34 -23.19
N ASN A 587 8.70 -15.19 -23.37
CA ASN A 587 9.34 -15.40 -24.65
C ASN A 587 9.71 -16.88 -24.85
N PHE A 588 8.76 -17.65 -25.31
CA PHE A 588 8.89 -19.10 -25.57
C PHE A 588 9.80 -19.46 -26.75
N GLN A 589 10.26 -18.47 -27.54
CA GLN A 589 11.23 -18.70 -28.63
C GLN A 589 12.68 -18.80 -28.12
N LEU A 590 12.93 -18.42 -26.88
CA LEU A 590 14.25 -18.52 -26.27
C LEU A 590 14.49 -19.93 -25.72
N SER A 591 15.66 -20.48 -25.99
CA SER A 591 16.10 -21.68 -25.28
C SER A 591 16.24 -21.41 -23.77
N ASP A 592 16.21 -22.45 -22.95
CA ASP A 592 16.38 -22.29 -21.51
C ASP A 592 17.76 -21.71 -21.15
N GLU A 593 18.79 -22.05 -21.92
CA GLU A 593 20.14 -21.49 -21.76
C GLU A 593 20.18 -20.00 -22.11
N ASP A 594 19.63 -19.59 -23.26
CA ASP A 594 19.56 -18.17 -23.64
C ASP A 594 18.74 -17.34 -22.67
N ARG A 595 17.64 -17.92 -22.13
CA ARG A 595 16.80 -17.27 -21.13
C ARG A 595 17.57 -17.05 -19.83
N ARG A 596 18.30 -18.07 -19.36
CA ARG A 596 19.15 -18.00 -18.17
C ARG A 596 20.26 -16.97 -18.34
N GLU A 597 20.92 -16.94 -19.49
CA GLU A 597 21.98 -15.99 -19.77
C GLU A 597 21.46 -14.53 -19.80
N LYS A 598 20.34 -14.28 -20.49
CA LYS A 598 19.72 -12.95 -20.54
C LYS A 598 19.22 -12.49 -19.17
N MET A 599 18.61 -13.40 -18.40
CA MET A 599 18.18 -13.11 -17.03
C MET A 599 19.39 -12.76 -16.16
N GLN A 600 20.49 -13.50 -16.30
CA GLN A 600 21.73 -13.23 -15.57
C GLN A 600 22.32 -11.85 -15.91
N GLN A 601 22.42 -11.50 -17.20
CA GLN A 601 22.94 -10.19 -17.65
C GLN A 601 22.06 -9.04 -17.16
N MET A 602 20.73 -9.19 -17.23
CA MET A 602 19.79 -8.20 -16.74
C MET A 602 20.00 -7.94 -15.23
N ILE A 603 20.07 -9.00 -14.45
CA ILE A 603 20.22 -8.90 -12.99
C ILE A 603 21.59 -8.37 -12.60
N ASP A 604 22.67 -8.78 -13.26
CA ASP A 604 24.01 -8.27 -12.94
C ASP A 604 24.10 -6.75 -13.12
N ASN A 605 23.43 -6.21 -14.14
CA ASN A 605 23.36 -4.77 -14.34
C ASN A 605 22.53 -4.08 -13.23
N LYS A 606 21.39 -4.66 -12.85
CA LYS A 606 20.52 -4.09 -11.80
C LYS A 606 21.13 -4.23 -10.41
N VAL A 607 21.74 -5.38 -10.08
CA VAL A 607 22.43 -5.61 -8.79
C VAL A 607 23.64 -4.70 -8.65
N ARG A 608 24.37 -4.44 -9.73
CA ARG A 608 25.47 -3.47 -9.70
C ARG A 608 24.94 -2.06 -9.35
N PHE A 609 23.85 -1.64 -9.97
CA PHE A 609 23.22 -0.37 -9.68
C PHE A 609 22.70 -0.32 -8.23
N LEU A 610 22.08 -1.38 -7.73
CA LEU A 610 21.64 -1.49 -6.34
C LEU A 610 22.79 -1.38 -5.34
N LYS A 611 23.90 -2.08 -5.59
CA LYS A 611 25.09 -2.01 -4.73
C LYS A 611 25.73 -0.63 -4.73
N GLU A 612 25.78 0.03 -5.88
CA GLU A 612 26.26 1.40 -5.97
C GLU A 612 25.37 2.36 -5.16
N GLN A 613 24.05 2.13 -5.15
CA GLN A 613 23.11 2.87 -4.29
C GLN A 613 23.29 2.52 -2.81
N GLU A 614 23.38 1.24 -2.44
CA GLU A 614 23.59 0.80 -1.05
C GLU A 614 24.91 1.35 -0.48
N GLU A 615 26.00 1.29 -1.24
CA GLU A 615 27.29 1.87 -0.82
C GLU A 615 27.21 3.39 -0.61
N LEU A 616 26.43 4.08 -1.44
CA LEU A 616 26.13 5.50 -1.27
C LEU A 616 25.34 5.75 0.01
N GLU A 617 24.42 4.88 0.35
CA GLU A 617 23.54 4.97 1.51
C GLU A 617 24.24 4.55 2.82
N GLU A 618 25.11 3.55 2.78
CA GLU A 618 25.89 3.11 3.94
C GLU A 618 26.87 4.22 4.39
N LYS A 619 27.48 4.91 3.44
CA LYS A 619 28.28 6.12 3.70
C LYS A 619 27.45 7.29 4.23
N GLN A 620 26.14 7.32 3.92
CA GLN A 620 25.21 8.27 4.52
C GLN A 620 24.89 7.96 5.99
N ARG A 621 24.75 6.66 6.35
CA ARG A 621 24.57 6.26 7.77
C ARG A 621 25.69 6.75 8.66
N ASP A 622 26.93 6.66 8.18
CA ASP A 622 28.12 7.04 8.96
C ASP A 622 28.24 8.56 9.14
N LEU A 623 27.74 9.36 8.20
CA LEU A 623 27.84 10.81 8.24
C LEU A 623 26.65 11.52 8.88
N PHE A 624 25.43 10.99 8.78
CA PHE A 624 24.23 11.72 9.15
C PHE A 624 23.39 11.07 10.25
N GLY A 625 23.75 9.85 10.70
CA GLY A 625 22.97 9.08 11.68
C GLY A 625 21.51 8.88 11.21
N ILE A 626 20.91 7.75 11.52
CA ILE A 626 19.48 7.45 11.25
C ILE A 626 18.55 8.34 12.09
N HIS A 627 19.09 9.10 13.03
CA HIS A 627 18.34 10.06 13.81
C HIS A 627 18.15 11.33 12.98
N VAL A 628 16.93 11.52 12.44
CA VAL A 628 16.41 12.88 12.36
C VAL A 628 16.59 13.44 13.77
N PRO A 629 17.45 14.43 14.00
CA PRO A 629 17.68 14.92 15.34
C PRO A 629 16.31 15.28 15.91
N GLN A 630 16.02 14.82 17.12
CA GLN A 630 14.78 15.16 17.81
C GLN A 630 14.60 16.69 17.84
N SER A 631 15.72 17.42 17.81
CA SER A 631 15.79 18.86 17.66
C SER A 631 15.30 19.41 16.32
N ALA A 632 15.47 18.70 15.20
CA ALA A 632 14.92 19.14 13.90
C ALA A 632 13.41 18.89 13.85
N PHE A 633 12.95 17.76 14.39
CA PHE A 633 11.54 17.46 14.55
C PHE A 633 10.87 18.40 15.56
N ASP A 634 11.52 18.67 16.72
CA ASP A 634 11.07 19.66 17.70
C ASP A 634 11.01 21.08 17.11
N SER A 635 11.94 21.41 16.21
CA SER A 635 11.94 22.68 15.50
C SER A 635 10.84 22.75 14.44
N GLU A 636 10.56 21.67 13.72
CA GLU A 636 9.44 21.58 12.77
C GLU A 636 8.09 21.61 13.49
N LEU A 637 7.94 20.90 14.61
CA LEU A 637 6.76 20.97 15.48
C LEU A 637 6.59 22.37 16.09
N LYS A 638 7.66 22.99 16.58
CA LYS A 638 7.63 24.36 17.09
C LYS A 638 7.28 25.36 15.99
N ASN A 639 7.81 25.18 14.79
CA ASN A 639 7.48 26.04 13.65
C ASN A 639 6.05 25.82 13.15
N ALA A 640 5.55 24.59 13.15
CA ALA A 640 4.17 24.28 12.79
C ALA A 640 3.16 24.82 13.83
N THR A 641 3.47 24.71 15.13
CA THR A 641 2.67 25.31 16.21
C THR A 641 2.75 26.83 16.24
N ASN A 642 3.90 27.41 15.88
CA ASN A 642 4.10 28.87 15.94
C ASN A 642 3.45 29.64 14.79
N TYR A 643 3.18 29.01 13.64
CA TYR A 643 2.75 29.78 12.45
C TYR A 643 1.27 30.24 12.51
N TRP A 644 0.34 29.42 13.03
CA TRP A 644 -1.10 29.77 13.04
C TRP A 644 -1.77 29.78 14.41
N LEU A 645 -1.23 29.11 15.40
CA LEU A 645 -1.84 28.89 16.70
C LEU A 645 -0.96 29.38 17.87
N SER A 646 -0.04 30.33 17.65
CA SER A 646 0.58 30.95 18.80
C SER A 646 -0.49 31.65 19.64
N SER A 647 -0.38 31.55 20.95
CA SER A 647 -1.29 32.25 21.89
C SER A 647 -1.41 33.72 21.56
N GLU A 648 -0.36 34.33 21.01
CA GLU A 648 -0.33 35.73 20.58
C GLU A 648 -1.14 35.96 19.30
N ASN A 649 -1.04 35.08 18.29
CA ASN A 649 -1.79 35.21 17.05
C ASN A 649 -3.30 35.01 17.28
N ILE A 650 -3.67 34.01 18.11
CA ILE A 650 -5.07 33.82 18.53
C ILE A 650 -5.56 35.05 19.31
N GLN A 651 -4.77 35.56 20.25
CA GLN A 651 -5.10 36.75 20.97
C GLN A 651 -5.33 37.95 20.04
N ASN A 652 -4.39 38.17 19.10
CA ASN A 652 -4.49 39.26 18.13
C ASN A 652 -5.73 39.12 17.23
N LEU A 653 -6.03 37.88 16.77
CA LEU A 653 -7.21 37.60 15.97
C LEU A 653 -8.49 37.93 16.75
N VAL A 654 -8.61 37.43 17.98
CA VAL A 654 -9.76 37.67 18.84
C VAL A 654 -9.88 39.18 19.20
N GLN A 655 -8.76 39.83 19.51
CA GLN A 655 -8.72 41.26 19.79
C GLN A 655 -9.15 42.10 18.57
N CYS A 656 -8.68 41.75 17.38
CA CYS A 656 -9.02 42.41 16.13
C CYS A 656 -10.54 42.26 15.84
N TYR A 657 -11.07 41.05 15.98
CA TYR A 657 -12.51 40.79 15.84
C TYR A 657 -13.36 41.59 16.84
N LEU A 658 -12.95 41.59 18.11
CA LEU A 658 -13.66 42.34 19.15
C LEU A 658 -13.63 43.85 18.90
N LYS A 659 -12.49 44.42 18.48
CA LYS A 659 -12.36 45.82 18.10
C LYS A 659 -13.26 46.20 16.92
N GLN A 660 -13.24 45.38 15.88
CA GLN A 660 -14.04 45.60 14.67
C GLN A 660 -15.55 45.53 14.96
N ARG A 661 -15.95 44.63 15.87
CA ARG A 661 -17.35 44.32 16.13
C ARG A 661 -17.99 45.25 17.20
N LEU A 662 -17.20 45.69 18.18
CA LEU A 662 -17.66 46.37 19.38
C LEU A 662 -17.27 47.89 19.42
N GLU A 663 -16.78 48.43 18.35
CA GLU A 663 -16.46 49.87 18.14
C GLU A 663 -15.54 50.52 19.19
N ALA A 664 -14.48 49.90 19.65
CA ALA A 664 -13.72 50.55 20.69
C ALA A 664 -12.21 50.41 20.57
N ASP A 665 -11.53 51.49 20.88
CA ASP A 665 -10.12 51.54 21.24
C ASP A 665 -9.82 50.89 22.63
N LYS A 666 -10.61 49.90 23.04
CA LYS A 666 -10.47 49.23 24.33
C LYS A 666 -9.78 47.88 24.18
N GLU A 667 -8.96 47.59 25.16
CA GLU A 667 -8.42 46.22 25.31
C GLU A 667 -9.45 45.34 26.01
N TYR A 668 -9.95 44.34 25.29
CA TYR A 668 -10.92 43.38 25.80
C TYR A 668 -10.32 42.16 26.44
N ILE A 669 -9.05 41.87 26.10
CA ILE A 669 -8.31 40.73 26.62
C ILE A 669 -7.25 41.21 27.59
N LEU A 670 -7.40 40.83 28.86
CA LEU A 670 -6.50 41.18 29.93
C LEU A 670 -5.85 39.94 30.53
N GLY A 671 -4.65 40.08 31.12
CA GLY A 671 -4.02 39.00 31.87
C GLY A 671 -2.60 38.65 31.42
N THR A 672 -2.01 37.63 32.05
CA THR A 672 -0.64 37.16 31.80
C THR A 672 -0.57 36.22 30.60
N LYS A 673 0.66 35.73 30.23
CA LYS A 673 0.83 34.75 29.16
C LYS A 673 0.02 33.49 29.33
N GLU A 674 -0.20 33.04 30.57
CA GLU A 674 -0.88 31.76 30.89
C GLU A 674 -2.37 31.90 31.20
N LEU A 675 -2.80 33.03 31.67
CA LEU A 675 -4.20 33.24 32.05
C LEU A 675 -4.76 34.54 31.43
N LYS A 676 -5.70 34.38 30.51
CA LYS A 676 -6.38 35.47 29.83
C LYS A 676 -7.79 35.64 30.37
N LYS A 677 -8.21 36.89 30.56
CA LYS A 677 -9.58 37.25 30.96
C LYS A 677 -10.21 38.15 29.90
N LEU A 678 -11.40 37.79 29.48
CA LEU A 678 -12.24 38.62 28.60
C LEU A 678 -13.08 39.57 29.45
N ARG A 679 -13.00 40.85 29.16
CA ARG A 679 -13.78 41.88 29.87
C ARG A 679 -14.74 42.54 28.88
N LEU A 680 -16.03 42.16 28.95
CA LEU A 680 -17.08 42.65 28.07
C LEU A 680 -18.20 43.25 28.89
N SER A 681 -18.77 44.38 28.40
CA SER A 681 -20.01 44.94 28.93
C SER A 681 -21.18 44.01 28.56
N GLN A 682 -22.34 44.25 29.21
CA GLN A 682 -23.55 43.48 28.91
C GLN A 682 -23.99 43.67 27.45
N ASP A 683 -23.95 44.90 26.92
CA ASP A 683 -24.30 45.17 25.52
C ASP A 683 -23.33 44.47 24.53
N ALA A 684 -22.05 44.48 24.85
CA ALA A 684 -21.03 43.76 24.04
C ALA A 684 -21.30 42.26 24.03
N ARG A 685 -21.65 41.65 25.16
CA ARG A 685 -21.98 40.22 25.24
C ARG A 685 -23.21 39.86 24.42
N MET A 686 -24.26 40.73 24.47
CA MET A 686 -25.48 40.54 23.69
C MET A 686 -25.21 40.63 22.18
N SER A 687 -24.36 41.57 21.76
CA SER A 687 -23.94 41.68 20.34
C SER A 687 -23.18 40.43 19.86
N LEU A 688 -22.29 39.89 20.68
CA LEU A 688 -21.56 38.66 20.36
C LEU A 688 -22.47 37.42 20.41
N LEU A 689 -23.49 37.40 21.26
CA LEU A 689 -24.49 36.34 21.33
C LEU A 689 -25.30 36.26 20.03
N ASP A 690 -25.61 37.40 19.42
CA ASP A 690 -26.28 37.42 18.12
C ASP A 690 -25.39 36.88 16.99
N ASP A 691 -24.09 37.19 17.00
CA ASP A 691 -23.14 36.62 16.06
C ASP A 691 -22.97 35.15 16.30
N PHE A 692 -22.91 34.69 17.54
CA PHE A 692 -22.83 33.28 17.90
C PHE A 692 -24.07 32.49 17.43
N LYS A 693 -25.26 33.08 17.50
CA LYS A 693 -26.50 32.49 16.98
C LYS A 693 -26.49 32.38 15.44
N ARG A 694 -25.99 33.44 14.76
CA ARG A 694 -25.91 33.49 13.30
C ARG A 694 -24.89 32.48 12.74
N ALA A 695 -23.81 32.21 13.47
CA ALA A 695 -22.74 31.28 13.06
C ALA A 695 -23.15 29.79 13.03
N LYS A 696 -24.36 29.46 13.53
CA LYS A 696 -24.89 28.07 13.56
C LYS A 696 -23.91 27.03 14.08
N LEU A 697 -23.11 27.38 15.08
CA LEU A 697 -22.07 26.50 15.63
C LEU A 697 -22.65 25.21 16.21
N PRO A 698 -21.90 24.10 16.11
CA PRO A 698 -22.34 22.78 16.59
C PRO A 698 -22.62 22.78 18.10
N ARG A 699 -23.56 21.96 18.57
CA ARG A 699 -23.96 21.83 19.96
C ARG A 699 -23.01 20.97 20.76
N ASN A 700 -21.77 21.43 20.96
CA ASN A 700 -20.80 20.79 21.85
C ASN A 700 -20.76 21.47 23.22
N GLU A 701 -20.05 20.89 24.18
CA GLU A 701 -19.99 21.37 25.57
C GLU A 701 -19.30 22.74 25.67
N ILE A 702 -18.29 23.00 24.85
CA ILE A 702 -17.57 24.26 24.77
C ILE A 702 -18.51 25.37 24.28
N ASN A 703 -19.22 25.13 23.18
CA ASN A 703 -20.15 26.10 22.62
C ASN A 703 -21.37 26.40 23.55
N ARG A 704 -21.82 25.37 24.30
CA ARG A 704 -22.85 25.55 25.33
C ARG A 704 -22.36 26.44 26.48
N SER A 705 -21.12 26.23 26.92
CA SER A 705 -20.51 27.04 28.00
C SER A 705 -20.30 28.49 27.56
N TRP A 706 -19.80 28.73 26.34
CA TRP A 706 -19.67 30.05 25.76
C TRP A 706 -21.00 30.76 25.62
N ARG A 707 -22.02 30.07 25.12
CA ARG A 707 -23.36 30.63 25.00
C ARG A 707 -23.93 30.99 26.35
N ARG A 708 -23.82 30.13 27.35
CA ARG A 708 -24.29 30.40 28.73
C ARG A 708 -23.59 31.61 29.31
N TRP A 709 -22.29 31.71 29.16
CA TRP A 709 -21.53 32.86 29.63
C TRP A 709 -21.91 34.15 28.91
N LEU A 710 -22.14 34.14 27.61
CA LEU A 710 -22.63 35.32 26.87
C LEU A 710 -24.02 35.76 27.35
N GLU A 711 -24.89 34.82 27.72
CA GLU A 711 -26.26 35.10 28.21
C GLU A 711 -26.25 35.60 29.66
N SER A 712 -25.53 34.96 30.57
CA SER A 712 -25.59 35.24 32.01
C SER A 712 -24.44 36.11 32.53
N GLY A 713 -23.27 36.01 31.89
CA GLY A 713 -22.05 36.66 32.36
C GLY A 713 -21.31 35.88 33.44
N GLU A 714 -21.80 34.68 33.81
CA GLU A 714 -21.20 33.78 34.80
C GLU A 714 -20.63 32.54 34.20
#